data_a1c416600081811ce4d8af5812014c9f
#
_entry.id   a1c416600081811ce4d8af5812014c9f
#
_cell.length_a   1.000
_cell.length_b   1.000
_cell.length_c   1.000
_cell.angle_alpha   90.00
_cell.angle_beta   90.00
_cell.angle_gamma   90.00
#
_symmetry.space_group_name_H-M   'P 1'
#
loop_
_entity.id
_entity.type
_entity.pdbx_description
1 polymer ?
#
loop_
_entity_poly.entity_id
_entity_poly.type
_entity_poly.pdbx_seq_one_letter_code
_entity_poly.pdbx_strand_id
1 'polypeptide(L)'
;MSAEPLLTDLDRRAVAVSKALAADAVEKAGSGHPGTPISLAGVAWLLYQREMVHDPLDPGWLGRDRFVLSIGHASLVQYIQLFLAGYDIDLEGFTAFRSPSGLPGHPEFGEVAGVETTTGPLGAGFANAVGLAMAARREHGLLDAGTPLGESVFDHFVYTILGDGCMQEGVSSEAASLAGTQQLGNLIAIYDDNDISIEGNTDIAFTEDVSARFEAYGWQVLDVDWRTGGPDGSGGYAEDLQALHEAIVAARAETERPSLIRLHTIIAWPSPTKQGQESSHGSKLGGEEIAGLKRALSLDPEQTFILPDDVVAHARKRAAENTRAARAVWDERFAAWQQANPEGSALLERLEAHRLPEGLQAALPTWEVGQCLATRAASGKVLAALAGVVPELWGGSSDLAGSNNTTMAGQPSFLPTSLAQAEGDGPFGRTIHFGVREHAMGSVLNGIALDGLTRPYGGTFMVFSDYMRPAVRLAALMGVGSIFVWSHDSIGVGEDGPTHQPIEHLAALRAIPGLAVVRPGDANETAAAWAEILARHGEPAGIVLSRQNLTVNASAQAAAEGVRRGAYVLAEATDAGGGQVSPEVVLVATGSEVGVAVAARDILQGQGTPTRVVSAPCLEWFAQQGDAYRSEVLPAGAAKVSIEAGIAMGWREIVGDAGEIVSLDHYGTSAAGTALFEEYGFTGQNVAARARQALARTHD
;
A
#
# COMPACT_ATOMS: atom_id res chain seq x y z
N MET A 1 21.16 15.68 -42.44
CA MET A 1 21.76 15.98 -41.11
C MET A 1 21.93 14.64 -40.46
N SER A 2 23.15 14.27 -40.04
CA SER A 2 23.34 13.05 -39.23
C SER A 2 22.56 13.23 -37.93
N ALA A 3 21.72 12.27 -37.57
CA ALA A 3 21.03 12.30 -36.29
C ALA A 3 22.08 12.49 -35.18
N GLU A 4 21.80 13.36 -34.21
CA GLU A 4 22.69 13.47 -33.04
C GLU A 4 22.77 12.10 -32.35
N PRO A 5 23.95 11.72 -31.89
CA PRO A 5 24.11 10.44 -31.22
C PRO A 5 23.24 10.44 -29.94
N LEU A 6 22.67 9.29 -29.59
CA LEU A 6 21.83 9.13 -28.40
C LEU A 6 22.56 9.58 -27.13
N LEU A 7 23.85 9.29 -27.02
CA LEU A 7 24.72 9.67 -25.93
C LEU A 7 25.93 10.49 -26.42
N THR A 8 26.17 11.59 -25.74
CA THR A 8 27.41 12.38 -25.86
C THR A 8 28.53 11.76 -25.00
N ASP A 9 29.74 12.27 -25.13
CA ASP A 9 30.87 11.83 -24.28
C ASP A 9 30.63 12.19 -22.79
N LEU A 10 29.95 13.31 -22.51
CA LEU A 10 29.57 13.67 -21.15
C LEU A 10 28.52 12.73 -20.56
N ASP A 11 27.57 12.24 -21.38
CA ASP A 11 26.61 11.22 -20.96
C ASP A 11 27.31 9.92 -20.57
N ARG A 12 28.26 9.46 -21.39
CA ARG A 12 29.07 8.26 -21.08
C ARG A 12 29.90 8.42 -19.83
N ARG A 13 30.47 9.61 -19.61
CA ARG A 13 31.20 9.91 -18.36
C ARG A 13 30.26 9.92 -17.15
N ALA A 14 29.04 10.44 -17.29
CA ALA A 14 28.05 10.44 -16.21
C ALA A 14 27.64 9.01 -15.82
N VAL A 15 27.43 8.12 -16.79
CA VAL A 15 27.18 6.69 -16.52
C VAL A 15 28.40 6.05 -15.81
N ALA A 16 29.63 6.33 -16.26
CA ALA A 16 30.84 5.81 -15.61
C ALA A 16 30.98 6.31 -14.17
N VAL A 17 30.72 7.59 -13.92
CA VAL A 17 30.73 8.20 -12.58
C VAL A 17 29.65 7.56 -11.70
N SER A 18 28.44 7.32 -12.22
CA SER A 18 27.35 6.65 -11.49
C SER A 18 27.76 5.26 -11.01
N LYS A 19 28.40 4.47 -11.87
CA LYS A 19 28.94 3.13 -11.51
C LYS A 19 29.97 3.21 -10.38
N ALA A 20 30.91 4.15 -10.47
CA ALA A 20 31.95 4.33 -9.46
C ALA A 20 31.37 4.84 -8.13
N LEU A 21 30.43 5.78 -8.17
CA LEU A 21 29.78 6.33 -6.98
C LEU A 21 29.00 5.26 -6.22
N ALA A 22 28.28 4.39 -6.93
CA ALA A 22 27.57 3.26 -6.34
C ALA A 22 28.52 2.29 -5.61
N ALA A 23 29.66 1.96 -6.25
CA ALA A 23 30.67 1.11 -5.64
C ALA A 23 31.28 1.75 -4.38
N ASP A 24 31.65 3.04 -4.45
CA ASP A 24 32.25 3.78 -3.33
C ASP A 24 31.29 3.90 -2.14
N ALA A 25 30.01 4.18 -2.39
CA ALA A 25 29.01 4.31 -1.34
C ALA A 25 28.81 3.00 -0.56
N VAL A 26 28.70 1.87 -1.27
CA VAL A 26 28.58 0.54 -0.65
C VAL A 26 29.86 0.14 0.08
N GLU A 27 31.05 0.41 -0.49
CA GLU A 27 32.31 0.10 0.17
C GLU A 27 32.46 0.86 1.47
N LYS A 28 32.16 2.15 1.47
CA LYS A 28 32.21 3.00 2.67
C LYS A 28 31.20 2.59 3.74
N ALA A 29 29.98 2.25 3.33
CA ALA A 29 28.94 1.74 4.25
C ALA A 29 29.30 0.37 4.84
N GLY A 30 30.19 -0.39 4.20
CA GLY A 30 30.59 -1.73 4.61
C GLY A 30 29.55 -2.83 4.32
N SER A 31 28.37 -2.46 3.82
CA SER A 31 27.28 -3.34 3.45
C SER A 31 26.42 -2.71 2.36
N GLY A 32 25.79 -3.52 1.52
CA GLY A 32 24.90 -3.06 0.46
C GLY A 32 25.01 -3.91 -0.80
N HIS A 33 24.36 -3.44 -1.86
CA HIS A 33 24.20 -4.16 -3.12
C HIS A 33 24.81 -3.34 -4.27
N PRO A 34 26.11 -3.50 -4.60
CA PRO A 34 26.77 -2.66 -5.61
C PRO A 34 26.53 -3.15 -7.04
N GLY A 35 26.32 -4.46 -7.24
CA GLY A 35 26.35 -5.07 -8.57
C GLY A 35 25.30 -4.52 -9.53
N THR A 36 24.05 -4.53 -9.12
CA THR A 36 22.93 -4.02 -9.92
C THR A 36 23.03 -2.51 -10.19
N PRO A 37 23.35 -1.62 -9.23
CA PRO A 37 23.60 -0.22 -9.54
C PRO A 37 24.72 0.03 -10.55
N ILE A 38 25.72 -0.84 -10.59
CA ILE A 38 26.80 -0.77 -11.60
C ILE A 38 26.26 -1.19 -12.97
N SER A 39 25.56 -2.33 -13.09
CA SER A 39 25.04 -2.79 -14.38
C SER A 39 23.93 -1.93 -14.95
N LEU A 40 23.06 -1.37 -14.11
CA LEU A 40 21.91 -0.56 -14.53
C LEU A 40 22.15 0.95 -14.57
N ALA A 41 23.38 1.44 -14.35
CA ALA A 41 23.65 2.87 -14.40
C ALA A 41 23.26 3.53 -15.74
N GLY A 42 23.49 2.83 -16.86
CA GLY A 42 23.08 3.28 -18.19
C GLY A 42 21.57 3.31 -18.38
N VAL A 43 20.87 2.30 -17.88
CA VAL A 43 19.38 2.23 -17.90
C VAL A 43 18.79 3.41 -17.14
N ALA A 44 19.24 3.61 -15.92
CA ALA A 44 18.75 4.68 -15.05
C ALA A 44 19.06 6.08 -15.64
N TRP A 45 20.27 6.26 -16.21
CA TRP A 45 20.61 7.47 -16.94
C TRP A 45 19.64 7.75 -18.09
N LEU A 46 19.39 6.73 -18.93
CA LEU A 46 18.48 6.87 -20.06
C LEU A 46 17.07 7.27 -19.60
N LEU A 47 16.54 6.60 -18.59
CA LEU A 47 15.23 6.91 -18.03
C LEU A 47 15.14 8.35 -17.51
N TYR A 48 15.99 8.74 -16.57
CA TYR A 48 15.89 10.03 -15.89
C TYR A 48 16.33 11.22 -16.74
N GLN A 49 17.26 11.01 -17.67
CA GLN A 49 17.80 12.12 -18.47
C GLN A 49 17.12 12.28 -19.82
N ARG A 50 16.26 11.32 -20.23
CA ARG A 50 15.70 11.36 -21.58
C ARG A 50 14.25 10.88 -21.69
N GLU A 51 13.92 9.73 -21.08
CA GLU A 51 12.64 9.06 -21.37
C GLU A 51 11.50 9.53 -20.47
N MET A 52 11.80 9.73 -19.20
CA MET A 52 10.81 10.12 -18.20
C MET A 52 10.61 11.63 -18.17
N VAL A 53 9.38 12.01 -17.98
CA VAL A 53 8.97 13.39 -17.69
C VAL A 53 8.91 13.57 -16.18
N HIS A 54 9.75 14.42 -15.63
CA HIS A 54 9.78 14.72 -14.20
C HIS A 54 10.29 16.14 -13.92
N ASP A 55 10.02 16.67 -12.74
CA ASP A 55 10.50 18.01 -12.33
C ASP A 55 11.19 17.94 -10.96
N PRO A 56 12.53 18.06 -10.91
CA PRO A 56 13.25 18.04 -9.64
C PRO A 56 12.90 19.20 -8.69
N LEU A 57 12.36 20.30 -9.20
CA LEU A 57 11.95 21.47 -8.40
C LEU A 57 10.50 21.37 -7.91
N ASP A 58 9.71 20.49 -8.52
CA ASP A 58 8.33 20.20 -8.16
C ASP A 58 8.08 18.69 -8.20
N PRO A 59 8.63 17.93 -7.24
CA PRO A 59 8.48 16.46 -7.21
C PRO A 59 7.03 15.97 -7.10
N GLY A 60 6.11 16.87 -6.71
CA GLY A 60 4.67 16.60 -6.64
C GLY A 60 3.89 16.93 -7.91
N TRP A 61 4.54 17.41 -8.96
CA TRP A 61 3.84 17.79 -10.20
C TRP A 61 2.96 16.67 -10.76
N LEU A 62 1.68 16.96 -11.03
CA LEU A 62 0.71 15.97 -11.50
C LEU A 62 1.08 15.37 -12.86
N GLY A 63 1.63 16.18 -13.78
CA GLY A 63 2.01 15.75 -15.13
C GLY A 63 3.31 14.97 -15.24
N ARG A 64 3.96 14.62 -14.11
CA ARG A 64 5.17 13.81 -14.14
C ARG A 64 4.87 12.33 -14.37
N ASP A 65 5.79 11.61 -14.98
CA ASP A 65 5.80 10.15 -14.96
C ASP A 65 6.16 9.64 -13.56
N ARG A 66 5.82 8.39 -13.25
CA ARG A 66 6.13 7.73 -11.99
C ARG A 66 7.23 6.70 -12.20
N PHE A 67 8.16 6.59 -11.24
CA PHE A 67 9.21 5.58 -11.27
C PHE A 67 9.21 4.74 -10.00
N VAL A 68 9.17 3.41 -10.15
CA VAL A 68 9.23 2.46 -9.05
C VAL A 68 10.43 1.53 -9.23
N LEU A 69 11.38 1.57 -8.30
CA LEU A 69 12.46 0.60 -8.23
C LEU A 69 12.02 -0.61 -7.41
N SER A 70 11.44 -1.63 -8.05
CA SER A 70 10.94 -2.84 -7.36
C SER A 70 12.06 -3.68 -6.74
N ILE A 71 13.27 -3.62 -7.31
CA ILE A 71 14.50 -4.15 -6.74
C ILE A 71 15.12 -3.16 -5.73
N GLY A 72 14.38 -2.85 -4.66
CA GLY A 72 14.72 -1.79 -3.72
C GLY A 72 16.12 -1.89 -3.08
N HIS A 73 16.69 -3.10 -3.01
CA HIS A 73 18.06 -3.29 -2.54
C HIS A 73 19.11 -2.57 -3.41
N ALA A 74 18.78 -2.31 -4.68
CA ALA A 74 19.61 -1.55 -5.61
C ALA A 74 19.34 -0.03 -5.56
N SER A 75 18.96 0.53 -4.40
CA SER A 75 18.50 1.91 -4.20
C SER A 75 19.39 2.98 -4.85
N LEU A 76 20.70 2.74 -4.94
CA LEU A 76 21.68 3.63 -5.59
C LEU A 76 21.39 3.81 -7.09
N VAL A 77 20.68 2.88 -7.77
CA VAL A 77 20.20 3.08 -9.14
C VAL A 77 19.35 4.35 -9.21
N GLN A 78 18.44 4.52 -8.27
CA GLN A 78 17.52 5.65 -8.22
C GLN A 78 18.18 6.90 -7.62
N TYR A 79 18.80 6.79 -6.45
CA TYR A 79 19.36 7.95 -5.74
C TYR A 79 20.39 8.73 -6.53
N ILE A 80 21.27 8.04 -7.25
CA ILE A 80 22.30 8.69 -8.08
C ILE A 80 21.64 9.50 -9.20
N GLN A 81 20.58 8.99 -9.81
CA GLN A 81 19.89 9.71 -10.88
C GLN A 81 19.07 10.88 -10.33
N LEU A 82 18.41 10.74 -9.18
CA LEU A 82 17.73 11.86 -8.51
C LEU A 82 18.73 12.98 -8.21
N PHE A 83 19.91 12.67 -7.66
CA PHE A 83 20.99 13.64 -7.43
C PHE A 83 21.44 14.33 -8.74
N LEU A 84 21.70 13.55 -9.79
CA LEU A 84 22.18 14.06 -11.07
C LEU A 84 21.10 14.88 -11.79
N ALA A 85 19.83 14.56 -11.60
CA ALA A 85 18.73 15.35 -12.13
C ALA A 85 18.49 16.67 -11.37
N GLY A 86 18.98 16.77 -10.11
CA GLY A 86 18.89 17.99 -9.31
C GLY A 86 17.82 17.98 -8.22
N TYR A 87 17.33 16.80 -7.82
CA TYR A 87 16.53 16.67 -6.59
C TYR A 87 17.37 17.01 -5.36
N ASP A 88 16.72 17.24 -4.23
CA ASP A 88 17.35 17.61 -2.97
C ASP A 88 18.10 16.44 -2.32
N ILE A 89 19.19 16.07 -2.93
CA ILE A 89 20.16 15.09 -2.45
C ILE A 89 21.55 15.72 -2.57
N ASP A 90 22.41 15.50 -1.59
CA ASP A 90 23.80 15.95 -1.59
C ASP A 90 24.80 14.79 -1.55
N LEU A 91 26.09 15.10 -1.69
CA LEU A 91 27.16 14.12 -1.64
C LEU A 91 27.30 13.50 -0.25
N GLU A 92 26.96 14.22 0.81
CA GLU A 92 27.01 13.73 2.18
C GLU A 92 26.06 12.55 2.36
N GLY A 93 24.86 12.60 1.77
CA GLY A 93 23.91 11.50 1.74
C GLY A 93 24.53 10.18 1.23
N PHE A 94 25.33 10.23 0.15
CA PHE A 94 26.03 9.03 -0.37
C PHE A 94 27.18 8.61 0.54
N THR A 95 27.94 9.55 1.12
CA THR A 95 29.05 9.20 2.02
C THR A 95 28.58 8.65 3.35
N ALA A 96 27.32 8.93 3.73
CA ALA A 96 26.63 8.41 4.91
C ALA A 96 25.60 7.33 4.57
N PHE A 97 25.61 6.78 3.35
CA PHE A 97 24.66 5.76 2.90
C PHE A 97 24.48 4.64 3.93
N ARG A 98 23.23 4.24 4.19
CA ARG A 98 22.85 3.26 5.22
C ARG A 98 23.17 3.68 6.66
N SER A 99 23.15 4.99 6.94
CA SER A 99 23.25 5.51 8.29
C SER A 99 22.06 6.44 8.61
N PRO A 100 21.77 6.74 9.87
CA PRO A 100 20.64 7.59 10.24
C PRO A 100 20.67 9.01 9.66
N SER A 101 21.81 9.49 9.21
CA SER A 101 22.00 10.82 8.61
C SER A 101 22.20 10.79 7.09
N GLY A 102 22.18 9.61 6.48
CA GLY A 102 22.43 9.41 5.05
C GLY A 102 21.23 8.84 4.33
N LEU A 103 21.45 8.48 3.07
CA LEU A 103 20.42 7.85 2.25
C LEU A 103 20.05 6.47 2.78
N PRO A 104 18.75 6.12 2.83
CA PRO A 104 18.27 4.80 3.24
C PRO A 104 18.85 3.67 2.37
N GLY A 105 18.95 2.47 2.95
CA GLY A 105 19.46 1.29 2.23
C GLY A 105 18.53 0.76 1.14
N HIS A 106 17.25 1.11 1.23
CA HIS A 106 16.19 0.84 0.26
C HIS A 106 15.39 2.14 0.07
N PRO A 107 14.71 2.35 -1.08
CA PRO A 107 13.85 3.51 -1.26
C PRO A 107 12.74 3.54 -0.20
N GLU A 108 12.58 4.69 0.45
CA GLU A 108 11.56 4.93 1.46
C GLU A 108 10.73 6.16 1.08
N PHE A 109 9.41 5.97 0.99
CA PHE A 109 8.47 7.04 0.67
C PHE A 109 8.49 8.11 1.76
N GLY A 110 8.60 9.37 1.34
CA GLY A 110 8.65 10.52 2.26
C GLY A 110 10.05 10.88 2.77
N GLU A 111 11.06 9.98 2.64
CA GLU A 111 12.44 10.25 3.10
C GLU A 111 13.29 10.92 2.00
N VAL A 112 13.05 10.58 0.74
CA VAL A 112 13.81 11.12 -0.40
C VAL A 112 12.83 11.63 -1.46
N ALA A 113 12.91 12.91 -1.81
CA ALA A 113 12.08 13.50 -2.86
C ALA A 113 12.28 12.78 -4.20
N GLY A 114 11.19 12.44 -4.89
CA GLY A 114 11.21 11.67 -6.13
C GLY A 114 11.18 10.15 -5.94
N VAL A 115 11.07 9.67 -4.69
CA VAL A 115 10.80 8.27 -4.37
C VAL A 115 9.28 8.08 -4.22
N GLU A 116 8.66 7.36 -5.15
CA GLU A 116 7.19 7.20 -5.21
C GLU A 116 6.65 6.18 -4.21
N THR A 117 7.45 5.21 -3.76
CA THR A 117 7.02 4.15 -2.85
C THR A 117 8.18 3.55 -2.07
N THR A 118 7.90 3.04 -0.87
CA THR A 118 8.84 2.22 -0.11
C THR A 118 8.94 0.83 -0.74
N THR A 119 10.15 0.43 -1.09
CA THR A 119 10.44 -0.90 -1.63
C THR A 119 11.48 -1.63 -0.78
N GLY A 120 11.75 -2.89 -1.11
CA GLY A 120 12.62 -3.79 -0.34
C GLY A 120 12.07 -5.22 -0.34
N PRO A 121 10.81 -5.47 0.07
CA PRO A 121 10.14 -6.74 -0.25
C PRO A 121 9.97 -6.87 -1.77
N LEU A 122 10.62 -7.87 -2.35
CA LEU A 122 10.64 -8.07 -3.80
C LEU A 122 9.21 -8.32 -4.36
N GLY A 123 8.93 -7.81 -5.54
CA GLY A 123 7.62 -7.90 -6.18
C GLY A 123 6.57 -6.90 -5.66
N ALA A 124 6.66 -6.43 -4.40
CA ALA A 124 5.69 -5.48 -3.85
C ALA A 124 5.73 -4.13 -4.59
N GLY A 125 6.94 -3.64 -4.94
CA GLY A 125 7.09 -2.41 -5.73
C GLY A 125 6.44 -2.51 -7.10
N PHE A 126 6.57 -3.65 -7.77
CA PHE A 126 5.89 -3.89 -9.04
C PHE A 126 4.37 -3.83 -8.92
N ALA A 127 3.82 -4.47 -7.88
CA ALA A 127 2.38 -4.40 -7.63
C ALA A 127 1.91 -2.97 -7.28
N ASN A 128 2.76 -2.17 -6.59
CA ASN A 128 2.48 -0.75 -6.39
C ASN A 128 2.49 0.03 -7.72
N ALA A 129 3.42 -0.28 -8.64
CA ALA A 129 3.44 0.32 -9.98
C ALA A 129 2.18 0.02 -10.78
N VAL A 130 1.62 -1.20 -10.67
CA VAL A 130 0.30 -1.53 -11.23
C VAL A 130 -0.78 -0.64 -10.63
N GLY A 131 -0.75 -0.40 -9.31
CA GLY A 131 -1.68 0.49 -8.63
C GLY A 131 -1.59 1.94 -9.09
N LEU A 132 -0.38 2.49 -9.25
CA LEU A 132 -0.14 3.82 -9.81
C LEU A 132 -0.69 3.94 -11.25
N ALA A 133 -0.46 2.93 -12.09
CA ALA A 133 -0.98 2.92 -13.46
C ALA A 133 -2.52 2.86 -13.52
N MET A 134 -3.16 2.14 -12.60
CA MET A 134 -4.61 2.13 -12.45
C MET A 134 -5.13 3.46 -11.93
N ALA A 135 -4.44 4.11 -10.99
CA ALA A 135 -4.80 5.42 -10.44
C ALA A 135 -4.82 6.48 -11.52
N ALA A 136 -3.76 6.60 -12.34
CA ALA A 136 -3.70 7.52 -13.49
C ALA A 136 -4.93 7.40 -14.38
N ARG A 137 -5.32 6.18 -14.75
CA ARG A 137 -6.50 5.92 -15.58
C ARG A 137 -7.80 6.32 -14.87
N ARG A 138 -7.89 6.06 -13.57
CA ARG A 138 -9.07 6.45 -12.78
C ARG A 138 -9.19 7.97 -12.64
N GLU A 139 -8.09 8.66 -12.45
CA GLU A 139 -8.01 10.12 -12.35
C GLU A 139 -8.40 10.80 -13.65
N HIS A 140 -7.90 10.28 -14.77
CA HIS A 140 -8.37 10.71 -16.09
C HIS A 140 -9.90 10.60 -16.19
N GLY A 141 -10.47 9.42 -15.85
CA GLY A 141 -11.92 9.23 -15.90
C GLY A 141 -12.71 10.07 -14.91
N LEU A 142 -12.11 10.46 -13.79
CA LEU A 142 -12.74 11.29 -12.77
C LEU A 142 -12.76 12.78 -13.15
N LEU A 143 -11.69 13.27 -13.78
CA LEU A 143 -11.46 14.68 -14.00
C LEU A 143 -11.62 15.12 -15.46
N ASP A 144 -11.40 14.23 -16.43
CA ASP A 144 -11.33 14.57 -17.85
C ASP A 144 -11.87 13.46 -18.79
N ALA A 145 -12.92 12.76 -18.37
CA ALA A 145 -13.48 11.59 -19.08
C ALA A 145 -13.88 11.83 -20.55
N GLY A 146 -13.98 13.09 -20.99
CA GLY A 146 -14.28 13.45 -22.36
C GLY A 146 -13.10 13.42 -23.32
N THR A 147 -11.88 13.34 -22.80
CA THR A 147 -10.62 13.29 -23.58
C THR A 147 -10.23 11.84 -23.85
N PRO A 148 -9.72 11.47 -25.03
CA PRO A 148 -9.21 10.11 -25.28
C PRO A 148 -8.04 9.73 -24.37
N LEU A 149 -7.91 8.43 -24.06
CA LEU A 149 -6.76 7.91 -23.30
C LEU A 149 -5.44 8.26 -24.02
N GLY A 150 -4.44 8.73 -23.26
CA GLY A 150 -3.16 9.21 -23.76
C GLY A 150 -3.16 10.69 -24.18
N GLU A 151 -4.30 11.36 -24.14
CA GLU A 151 -4.43 12.77 -24.53
C GLU A 151 -4.83 13.69 -23.36
N SER A 152 -5.18 13.17 -22.19
CA SER A 152 -5.50 13.97 -21.02
C SER A 152 -4.25 14.54 -20.34
N VAL A 153 -4.42 15.65 -19.63
CA VAL A 153 -3.37 16.23 -18.76
C VAL A 153 -3.11 15.39 -17.50
N PHE A 154 -3.96 14.42 -17.22
CA PHE A 154 -3.84 13.48 -16.11
C PHE A 154 -3.20 12.14 -16.53
N ASP A 155 -2.97 11.94 -17.84
CA ASP A 155 -2.29 10.75 -18.33
C ASP A 155 -0.78 10.86 -18.12
N HIS A 156 -0.19 9.80 -17.57
CA HIS A 156 1.26 9.68 -17.41
C HIS A 156 1.67 8.20 -17.47
N PHE A 157 2.95 7.96 -17.74
CA PHE A 157 3.53 6.62 -17.70
C PHE A 157 4.01 6.27 -16.31
N VAL A 158 3.97 4.97 -16.01
CA VAL A 158 4.59 4.38 -14.83
C VAL A 158 5.70 3.44 -15.29
N TYR A 159 6.92 3.76 -14.89
CA TYR A 159 8.10 2.95 -15.16
C TYR A 159 8.49 2.15 -13.92
N THR A 160 8.87 0.89 -14.10
CA THR A 160 9.38 0.08 -13.00
C THR A 160 10.56 -0.77 -13.45
N ILE A 161 11.53 -0.96 -12.55
CA ILE A 161 12.65 -1.89 -12.76
C ILE A 161 12.46 -3.09 -11.84
N LEU A 162 12.56 -4.28 -12.43
CA LEU A 162 12.41 -5.60 -11.81
C LEU A 162 13.74 -6.38 -11.95
N GLY A 163 13.95 -7.38 -11.12
CA GLY A 163 15.04 -8.35 -11.26
C GLY A 163 14.52 -9.77 -11.06
N ASP A 164 15.41 -10.76 -11.19
CA ASP A 164 15.08 -12.18 -11.07
C ASP A 164 14.27 -12.51 -9.79
N GLY A 165 14.66 -11.95 -8.66
CA GLY A 165 13.94 -12.16 -7.40
C GLY A 165 12.52 -11.61 -7.41
N CYS A 166 12.24 -10.49 -8.12
CA CYS A 166 10.87 -10.02 -8.31
C CYS A 166 10.06 -10.99 -9.15
N MET A 167 10.68 -11.62 -10.18
CA MET A 167 10.00 -12.57 -11.06
C MET A 167 9.67 -13.89 -10.37
N GLN A 168 10.40 -14.26 -9.31
CA GLN A 168 10.13 -15.43 -8.48
C GLN A 168 8.97 -15.22 -7.49
N GLU A 169 8.71 -13.99 -7.08
CA GLU A 169 7.66 -13.68 -6.10
C GLU A 169 6.26 -13.87 -6.67
N GLY A 170 5.40 -14.59 -5.92
CA GLY A 170 4.01 -14.85 -6.32
C GLY A 170 3.21 -13.57 -6.55
N VAL A 171 3.45 -12.51 -5.74
CA VAL A 171 2.77 -11.21 -5.87
C VAL A 171 3.01 -10.56 -7.23
N SER A 172 4.19 -10.76 -7.84
CA SER A 172 4.48 -10.26 -9.18
C SER A 172 3.62 -10.95 -10.24
N SER A 173 3.42 -12.27 -10.12
CA SER A 173 2.52 -13.02 -11.02
C SER A 173 1.08 -12.57 -10.89
N GLU A 174 0.59 -12.35 -9.67
CA GLU A 174 -0.74 -11.81 -9.40
C GLU A 174 -0.90 -10.41 -10.03
N ALA A 175 0.05 -9.52 -9.81
CA ALA A 175 0.04 -8.14 -10.30
C ALA A 175 0.16 -8.08 -11.83
N ALA A 176 1.06 -8.85 -12.44
CA ALA A 176 1.23 -8.92 -13.89
C ALA A 176 -0.02 -9.42 -14.60
N SER A 177 -0.64 -10.48 -14.07
CA SER A 177 -1.89 -11.01 -14.59
C SER A 177 -3.04 -10.00 -14.49
N LEU A 178 -3.14 -9.24 -13.39
CA LEU A 178 -4.12 -8.16 -13.24
C LEU A 178 -3.86 -7.03 -14.25
N ALA A 179 -2.61 -6.58 -14.38
CA ALA A 179 -2.24 -5.49 -15.29
C ALA A 179 -2.54 -5.84 -16.75
N GLY A 180 -2.25 -7.08 -17.18
CA GLY A 180 -2.62 -7.57 -18.52
C GLY A 180 -4.12 -7.64 -18.73
N THR A 181 -4.89 -8.14 -17.74
CA THR A 181 -6.36 -8.16 -17.78
C THR A 181 -6.93 -6.74 -17.89
N GLN A 182 -6.34 -5.78 -17.18
CA GLN A 182 -6.76 -4.37 -17.21
C GLN A 182 -6.22 -3.60 -18.42
N GLN A 183 -5.38 -4.20 -19.25
CA GLN A 183 -4.79 -3.57 -20.45
C GLN A 183 -4.12 -2.23 -20.13
N LEU A 184 -3.22 -2.22 -19.12
CA LEU A 184 -2.58 -0.99 -18.66
C LEU A 184 -1.43 -0.52 -19.58
N GLY A 185 -1.76 0.06 -20.75
CA GLY A 185 -0.77 0.52 -21.73
C GLY A 185 0.15 1.64 -21.22
N ASN A 186 -0.14 2.25 -20.08
CA ASN A 186 0.71 3.24 -19.43
C ASN A 186 1.73 2.64 -18.45
N LEU A 187 1.82 1.31 -18.34
CA LEU A 187 2.77 0.60 -17.47
C LEU A 187 3.91 0.01 -18.29
N ILE A 188 5.15 0.41 -18.01
CA ILE A 188 6.37 -0.06 -18.68
C ILE A 188 7.31 -0.65 -17.63
N ALA A 189 7.54 -1.95 -17.70
CA ALA A 189 8.41 -2.68 -16.82
C ALA A 189 9.73 -3.05 -17.54
N ILE A 190 10.87 -2.79 -16.90
CA ILE A 190 12.19 -3.25 -17.38
C ILE A 190 12.65 -4.36 -16.44
N TYR A 191 12.83 -5.54 -16.98
CA TYR A 191 13.33 -6.71 -16.25
C TYR A 191 14.83 -6.87 -16.48
N ASP A 192 15.62 -6.63 -15.43
CA ASP A 192 17.07 -6.92 -15.39
C ASP A 192 17.25 -8.43 -15.25
N ASP A 193 17.41 -9.09 -16.40
CA ASP A 193 17.64 -10.51 -16.52
C ASP A 193 19.16 -10.77 -16.56
N ASN A 194 19.74 -10.96 -15.37
CA ASN A 194 21.18 -11.16 -15.21
C ASN A 194 21.56 -12.55 -14.69
N ASP A 195 20.59 -13.43 -14.48
CA ASP A 195 20.74 -14.82 -14.01
C ASP A 195 21.40 -14.96 -12.62
N ILE A 196 21.52 -13.88 -11.81
CA ILE A 196 22.23 -13.90 -10.53
C ILE A 196 21.34 -13.47 -9.36
N SER A 197 21.34 -14.28 -8.32
CA SER A 197 20.78 -13.98 -7.01
C SER A 197 21.83 -14.04 -5.91
N ILE A 198 21.42 -13.91 -4.64
CA ILE A 198 22.33 -14.03 -3.48
C ILE A 198 22.93 -15.46 -3.37
N GLU A 199 22.16 -16.49 -3.75
CA GLU A 199 22.61 -17.89 -3.69
C GLU A 199 23.49 -18.33 -4.86
N GLY A 200 23.57 -17.53 -5.93
CA GLY A 200 24.30 -17.85 -7.14
C GLY A 200 23.49 -17.67 -8.41
N ASN A 201 23.75 -18.52 -9.40
CA ASN A 201 22.96 -18.54 -10.64
C ASN A 201 21.52 -18.96 -10.34
N THR A 202 20.54 -18.25 -10.93
CA THR A 202 19.11 -18.44 -10.69
C THR A 202 18.60 -19.81 -11.14
N ASP A 203 19.26 -20.52 -12.06
CA ASP A 203 18.87 -21.84 -12.56
C ASP A 203 18.69 -22.89 -11.45
N ILE A 204 19.30 -22.69 -10.28
CA ILE A 204 19.12 -23.60 -9.13
C ILE A 204 17.71 -23.55 -8.52
N ALA A 205 16.95 -22.47 -8.78
CA ALA A 205 15.64 -22.24 -8.17
C ALA A 205 14.60 -21.71 -9.16
N PHE A 206 14.99 -21.25 -10.35
CA PHE A 206 14.12 -20.52 -11.27
C PHE A 206 14.54 -20.77 -12.73
N THR A 207 13.74 -21.54 -13.44
CA THR A 207 14.00 -21.97 -14.85
C THR A 207 12.83 -21.64 -15.77
N GLU A 208 11.98 -20.71 -15.38
CA GLU A 208 10.80 -20.32 -16.14
C GLU A 208 11.19 -19.48 -17.37
N ASP A 209 10.42 -19.61 -18.44
CA ASP A 209 10.40 -18.65 -19.54
C ASP A 209 9.51 -17.45 -19.14
N VAL A 210 10.15 -16.41 -18.60
CA VAL A 210 9.46 -15.20 -18.16
C VAL A 210 8.77 -14.48 -19.31
N SER A 211 9.38 -14.45 -20.50
CA SER A 211 8.79 -13.85 -21.70
C SER A 211 7.47 -14.52 -22.06
N ALA A 212 7.48 -15.83 -22.19
CA ALA A 212 6.26 -16.60 -22.49
C ALA A 212 5.18 -16.45 -21.41
N ARG A 213 5.59 -16.37 -20.13
CA ARG A 213 4.66 -16.14 -19.01
C ARG A 213 3.97 -14.77 -19.12
N PHE A 214 4.70 -13.70 -19.40
CA PHE A 214 4.13 -12.35 -19.55
C PHE A 214 3.29 -12.21 -20.83
N GLU A 215 3.71 -12.85 -21.94
CA GLU A 215 2.87 -12.94 -23.14
C GLU A 215 1.53 -13.62 -22.84
N ALA A 216 1.54 -14.71 -22.05
CA ALA A 216 0.32 -15.38 -21.62
C ALA A 216 -0.59 -14.53 -20.71
N TYR A 217 -0.02 -13.55 -19.99
CA TYR A 217 -0.78 -12.54 -19.24
C TYR A 217 -1.35 -11.43 -20.14
N GLY A 218 -0.99 -11.38 -21.42
CA GLY A 218 -1.43 -10.34 -22.36
C GLY A 218 -0.55 -9.11 -22.43
N TRP A 219 0.71 -9.20 -22.00
CA TRP A 219 1.69 -8.13 -22.11
C TRP A 219 2.33 -8.08 -23.51
N GLN A 220 2.76 -6.88 -23.92
CA GLN A 220 3.79 -6.77 -24.94
C GLN A 220 5.14 -7.13 -24.30
N VAL A 221 5.91 -8.00 -24.95
CA VAL A 221 7.26 -8.37 -24.51
C VAL A 221 8.26 -7.95 -25.57
N LEU A 222 9.30 -7.24 -25.14
CA LEU A 222 10.39 -6.74 -25.99
C LEU A 222 11.73 -7.22 -25.41
N ASP A 223 12.56 -7.84 -26.22
CA ASP A 223 13.86 -8.35 -25.80
C ASP A 223 15.01 -7.40 -26.23
N VAL A 224 15.89 -7.07 -25.27
CA VAL A 224 17.13 -6.32 -25.50
C VAL A 224 18.28 -7.11 -24.91
N ASP A 225 19.17 -7.59 -25.75
CA ASP A 225 20.31 -8.42 -25.33
C ASP A 225 21.65 -7.69 -25.39
N TRP A 226 22.21 -7.37 -24.22
CA TRP A 226 23.53 -6.77 -24.09
C TRP A 226 24.66 -7.81 -23.99
N ARG A 227 24.33 -9.10 -23.82
CA ARG A 227 25.32 -10.19 -23.63
C ARG A 227 25.92 -10.67 -24.92
N THR A 228 25.18 -10.61 -26.03
CA THR A 228 25.59 -11.24 -27.31
C THR A 228 25.64 -10.29 -28.50
N GLY A 229 25.33 -9.01 -28.33
CA GLY A 229 25.00 -8.13 -29.43
C GLY A 229 25.56 -6.74 -29.40
N GLY A 230 26.90 -6.57 -29.17
CA GLY A 230 27.45 -5.23 -29.36
C GLY A 230 27.08 -4.68 -30.75
N PRO A 231 26.77 -3.37 -30.88
CA PRO A 231 26.31 -2.73 -32.11
C PRO A 231 27.32 -2.84 -33.27
N ASP A 232 28.57 -3.25 -32.98
CA ASP A 232 29.63 -3.52 -33.95
C ASP A 232 29.67 -4.97 -34.45
N GLY A 233 28.77 -5.83 -33.92
CA GLY A 233 28.73 -7.26 -34.25
C GLY A 233 29.94 -8.06 -33.72
N SER A 234 30.68 -7.53 -32.75
CA SER A 234 31.89 -8.17 -32.19
C SER A 234 31.59 -9.41 -31.34
N GLY A 235 30.31 -9.62 -30.97
CA GLY A 235 29.85 -10.78 -30.20
C GLY A 235 30.22 -10.74 -28.72
N GLY A 236 30.63 -9.57 -28.19
CA GLY A 236 30.91 -9.33 -26.78
C GLY A 236 29.77 -8.56 -26.07
N TYR A 237 29.87 -8.47 -24.73
CA TYR A 237 28.94 -7.64 -23.94
C TYR A 237 29.10 -6.16 -24.27
N ALA A 238 28.01 -5.49 -24.59
CA ALA A 238 27.97 -4.04 -24.80
C ALA A 238 26.61 -3.48 -24.32
N GLU A 239 26.65 -2.41 -23.55
CA GLU A 239 25.44 -1.70 -23.11
C GLU A 239 24.85 -0.91 -24.29
N ASP A 240 24.03 -1.56 -25.11
CA ASP A 240 23.35 -0.96 -26.24
C ASP A 240 22.12 -0.14 -25.76
N LEU A 241 22.40 1.10 -25.34
CA LEU A 241 21.36 2.03 -24.90
C LEU A 241 20.48 2.52 -26.07
N GLN A 242 20.95 2.39 -27.34
CA GLN A 242 20.11 2.71 -28.50
C GLN A 242 19.00 1.67 -28.66
N ALA A 243 19.32 0.39 -28.56
CA ALA A 243 18.30 -0.68 -28.60
C ALA A 243 17.30 -0.56 -27.43
N LEU A 244 17.78 -0.23 -26.23
CA LEU A 244 16.90 0.01 -25.08
C LEU A 244 15.99 1.22 -25.29
N HIS A 245 16.51 2.34 -25.83
CA HIS A 245 15.69 3.50 -26.20
C HIS A 245 14.59 3.12 -27.19
N GLU A 246 14.94 2.38 -28.24
CA GLU A 246 13.96 1.94 -29.26
C GLU A 246 12.88 1.04 -28.64
N ALA A 247 13.23 0.17 -27.71
CA ALA A 247 12.28 -0.66 -26.97
C ALA A 247 11.37 0.18 -26.08
N ILE A 248 11.88 1.20 -25.39
CA ILE A 248 11.06 2.13 -24.58
C ILE A 248 10.10 2.92 -25.48
N VAL A 249 10.57 3.40 -26.62
CA VAL A 249 9.70 4.11 -27.61
C VAL A 249 8.60 3.18 -28.11
N ALA A 250 8.90 1.92 -28.41
CA ALA A 250 7.92 0.93 -28.81
C ALA A 250 6.91 0.62 -27.69
N ALA A 251 7.38 0.52 -26.44
CA ALA A 251 6.53 0.34 -25.27
C ALA A 251 5.57 1.52 -25.04
N ARG A 252 6.05 2.76 -25.19
CA ARG A 252 5.21 3.97 -25.10
C ARG A 252 4.17 4.09 -26.20
N ALA A 253 4.42 3.49 -27.36
CA ALA A 253 3.48 3.47 -28.48
C ALA A 253 2.38 2.40 -28.32
N GLU A 254 2.56 1.43 -27.42
CA GLU A 254 1.56 0.41 -27.10
C GLU A 254 0.58 0.94 -26.06
N THR A 255 -0.68 1.12 -26.44
CA THR A 255 -1.71 1.74 -25.59
C THR A 255 -2.71 0.76 -25.00
N GLU A 256 -2.75 -0.47 -25.52
CA GLU A 256 -3.74 -1.48 -25.15
C GLU A 256 -3.19 -2.61 -24.25
N ARG A 257 -1.87 -2.65 -24.06
CA ARG A 257 -1.21 -3.68 -23.24
C ARG A 257 -0.08 -3.06 -22.42
N PRO A 258 0.14 -3.52 -21.18
CA PRO A 258 1.38 -3.19 -20.47
C PRO A 258 2.58 -3.79 -21.21
N SER A 259 3.76 -3.19 -21.06
CA SER A 259 4.98 -3.61 -21.76
C SER A 259 6.05 -4.09 -20.80
N LEU A 260 6.62 -5.27 -21.08
CA LEU A 260 7.82 -5.79 -20.44
C LEU A 260 9.00 -5.69 -21.42
N ILE A 261 10.04 -4.96 -21.02
CA ILE A 261 11.33 -4.96 -21.70
C ILE A 261 12.25 -5.91 -20.93
N ARG A 262 12.49 -7.10 -21.47
CA ARG A 262 13.47 -8.04 -20.93
C ARG A 262 14.86 -7.63 -21.35
N LEU A 263 15.66 -7.19 -20.39
CA LEU A 263 17.00 -6.67 -20.62
C LEU A 263 18.05 -7.66 -20.09
N HIS A 264 18.73 -8.34 -20.99
CA HIS A 264 19.80 -9.27 -20.63
C HIS A 264 21.09 -8.55 -20.28
N THR A 265 21.49 -8.62 -19.01
CA THR A 265 22.70 -7.93 -18.51
C THR A 265 23.72 -8.88 -17.90
N ILE A 266 24.86 -8.33 -17.51
CA ILE A 266 25.83 -8.97 -16.62
C ILE A 266 25.97 -8.10 -15.37
N ILE A 267 25.57 -8.65 -14.21
CA ILE A 267 25.67 -7.93 -12.94
C ILE A 267 27.11 -7.44 -12.68
N ALA A 268 27.25 -6.21 -12.18
CA ALA A 268 28.52 -5.56 -11.85
C ALA A 268 29.49 -5.34 -13.04
N TRP A 269 29.04 -5.40 -14.30
CA TRP A 269 29.92 -5.11 -15.44
C TRP A 269 30.30 -3.61 -15.46
N PRO A 270 31.59 -3.24 -15.69
CA PRO A 270 32.75 -4.04 -16.08
C PRO A 270 33.74 -4.32 -14.93
N SER A 271 33.27 -4.85 -13.82
CA SER A 271 34.13 -5.23 -12.69
C SER A 271 35.12 -6.34 -13.09
N PRO A 272 36.41 -6.25 -12.76
CA PRO A 272 37.43 -7.16 -13.30
C PRO A 272 37.21 -8.64 -13.01
N THR A 273 36.80 -8.99 -11.77
CA THR A 273 36.68 -10.38 -11.33
C THR A 273 35.32 -10.72 -10.76
N LYS A 274 34.49 -9.71 -10.40
CA LYS A 274 33.21 -9.91 -9.75
C LYS A 274 31.98 -9.72 -10.66
N GLN A 275 32.20 -9.30 -11.92
CA GLN A 275 31.09 -9.27 -12.88
C GLN A 275 30.52 -10.68 -13.09
N GLY A 276 29.19 -10.80 -13.16
CA GLY A 276 28.50 -12.08 -13.32
C GLY A 276 28.62 -13.03 -12.11
N GLN A 277 29.05 -12.54 -10.95
CA GLN A 277 29.21 -13.37 -9.74
C GLN A 277 28.23 -12.93 -8.65
N GLU A 278 27.72 -13.90 -7.87
CA GLU A 278 26.86 -13.69 -6.72
C GLU A 278 27.51 -12.79 -5.65
N SER A 279 28.85 -12.84 -5.55
CA SER A 279 29.63 -12.02 -4.62
C SER A 279 29.57 -10.52 -4.89
N SER A 280 29.06 -10.10 -6.06
CA SER A 280 28.77 -8.70 -6.39
C SER A 280 27.33 -8.29 -6.09
N HIS A 281 26.43 -9.25 -5.85
CA HIS A 281 25.02 -8.96 -5.63
C HIS A 281 24.78 -8.22 -4.30
N GLY A 282 25.11 -8.85 -3.17
CA GLY A 282 24.76 -8.37 -1.82
C GLY A 282 25.94 -8.08 -0.89
N SER A 283 27.15 -7.91 -1.43
CA SER A 283 28.36 -7.66 -0.66
C SER A 283 29.21 -6.56 -1.26
N LYS A 284 29.98 -5.87 -0.43
CA LYS A 284 30.96 -4.89 -0.90
C LYS A 284 32.00 -5.52 -1.83
N LEU A 285 32.47 -4.77 -2.81
CA LEU A 285 33.40 -5.28 -3.81
C LEU A 285 34.82 -5.44 -3.28
N GLY A 286 35.27 -4.51 -2.44
CA GLY A 286 36.64 -4.40 -1.97
C GLY A 286 37.49 -3.44 -2.81
N GLY A 287 38.49 -2.79 -2.17
CA GLY A 287 39.23 -1.68 -2.75
C GLY A 287 39.94 -2.00 -4.04
N GLU A 288 40.57 -3.20 -4.17
CA GLU A 288 41.24 -3.61 -5.40
C GLU A 288 40.28 -3.77 -6.58
N GLU A 289 39.11 -4.36 -6.34
CA GLU A 289 38.07 -4.54 -7.36
C GLU A 289 37.52 -3.19 -7.82
N ILE A 290 37.26 -2.27 -6.87
CA ILE A 290 36.81 -0.91 -7.18
C ILE A 290 37.85 -0.12 -7.96
N ALA A 291 39.12 -0.21 -7.59
CA ALA A 291 40.20 0.41 -8.34
C ALA A 291 40.30 -0.17 -9.77
N GLY A 292 40.09 -1.47 -9.93
CA GLY A 292 39.98 -2.13 -11.22
C GLY A 292 38.81 -1.66 -12.05
N LEU A 293 37.61 -1.57 -11.44
CA LEU A 293 36.39 -1.01 -12.05
C LEU A 293 36.67 0.42 -12.55
N LYS A 294 37.21 1.29 -11.70
CA LYS A 294 37.51 2.69 -12.08
C LYS A 294 38.48 2.77 -13.26
N ARG A 295 39.53 1.91 -13.29
CA ARG A 295 40.43 1.83 -14.47
C ARG A 295 39.69 1.42 -15.74
N ALA A 296 38.80 0.43 -15.67
CA ALA A 296 37.96 0.01 -16.81
C ALA A 296 37.05 1.13 -17.30
N LEU A 297 36.60 1.98 -16.40
CA LEU A 297 35.74 3.17 -16.66
C LEU A 297 36.55 4.43 -17.03
N SER A 298 37.87 4.35 -17.17
CA SER A 298 38.76 5.49 -17.41
C SER A 298 38.70 6.59 -16.35
N LEU A 299 38.44 6.19 -15.09
CA LEU A 299 38.42 7.06 -13.91
C LEU A 299 39.69 6.85 -13.07
N ASP A 300 40.03 7.83 -12.22
CA ASP A 300 41.16 7.74 -11.30
C ASP A 300 40.88 6.65 -10.24
N PRO A 301 41.69 5.56 -10.18
CA PRO A 301 41.47 4.46 -9.25
C PRO A 301 41.68 4.84 -7.77
N GLU A 302 42.42 5.91 -7.49
CA GLU A 302 42.74 6.36 -6.11
C GLU A 302 41.71 7.32 -5.53
N GLN A 303 40.90 7.96 -6.38
CA GLN A 303 39.87 8.86 -5.95
C GLN A 303 38.62 8.12 -5.56
N THR A 304 37.97 8.52 -4.44
CA THR A 304 36.65 8.06 -4.02
C THR A 304 35.63 9.15 -4.17
N PHE A 305 34.35 8.78 -4.38
CA PHE A 305 33.25 9.72 -4.55
C PHE A 305 33.51 10.76 -5.64
N ILE A 306 33.98 10.30 -6.80
CA ILE A 306 34.30 11.15 -7.96
C ILE A 306 32.99 11.73 -8.50
N LEU A 307 32.88 13.05 -8.46
CA LEU A 307 31.76 13.83 -9.01
C LEU A 307 32.31 15.08 -9.73
N PRO A 308 32.72 14.96 -11.00
CA PRO A 308 33.22 16.11 -11.76
C PRO A 308 32.14 17.15 -11.98
N ASP A 309 32.43 18.42 -11.70
CA ASP A 309 31.49 19.53 -11.84
C ASP A 309 30.87 19.62 -13.24
N ASP A 310 31.64 19.35 -14.28
CA ASP A 310 31.19 19.38 -15.68
C ASP A 310 30.13 18.29 -15.96
N VAL A 311 30.27 17.11 -15.34
CA VAL A 311 29.31 15.99 -15.46
C VAL A 311 28.02 16.33 -14.73
N VAL A 312 28.10 16.82 -13.49
CA VAL A 312 26.93 17.21 -12.70
C VAL A 312 26.17 18.36 -13.39
N ALA A 313 26.91 19.39 -13.84
CA ALA A 313 26.29 20.52 -14.52
C ALA A 313 25.61 20.11 -15.84
N HIS A 314 26.22 19.16 -16.60
CA HIS A 314 25.64 18.60 -17.81
C HIS A 314 24.33 17.86 -17.54
N ALA A 315 24.35 16.95 -16.55
CA ALA A 315 23.16 16.16 -16.17
C ALA A 315 22.00 17.07 -15.72
N ARG A 316 22.27 18.00 -14.81
CA ARG A 316 21.25 18.96 -14.33
C ARG A 316 20.71 19.87 -15.42
N LYS A 317 21.58 20.32 -16.33
CA LYS A 317 21.15 21.11 -17.49
C LYS A 317 20.21 20.31 -18.39
N ARG A 318 20.55 19.05 -18.68
CA ARG A 318 19.74 18.17 -19.52
C ARG A 318 18.38 17.88 -18.91
N ALA A 319 18.34 17.48 -17.65
CA ALA A 319 17.08 17.29 -16.90
C ALA A 319 16.21 18.56 -16.94
N ALA A 320 16.80 19.72 -16.63
CA ALA A 320 16.09 21.01 -16.64
C ALA A 320 15.56 21.41 -18.04
N GLU A 321 16.26 21.06 -19.11
CA GLU A 321 15.80 21.31 -20.49
C GLU A 321 14.60 20.41 -20.84
N ASN A 322 14.66 19.12 -20.49
CA ASN A 322 13.56 18.17 -20.70
C ASN A 322 12.33 18.57 -19.86
N THR A 323 12.51 18.88 -18.58
CA THR A 323 11.45 19.36 -17.69
C THR A 323 10.78 20.61 -18.25
N ARG A 324 11.58 21.62 -18.66
CA ARG A 324 11.03 22.87 -19.18
C ARG A 324 10.19 22.65 -20.43
N ALA A 325 10.62 21.78 -21.33
CA ALA A 325 9.89 21.48 -22.57
C ALA A 325 8.56 20.78 -22.25
N ALA A 326 8.57 19.81 -21.35
CA ALA A 326 7.38 19.07 -20.92
C ALA A 326 6.40 19.97 -20.16
N ARG A 327 6.90 20.78 -19.19
CA ARG A 327 6.08 21.74 -18.41
C ARG A 327 5.39 22.75 -19.32
N ALA A 328 6.09 23.33 -20.29
CA ALA A 328 5.50 24.32 -21.17
C ALA A 328 4.27 23.79 -21.92
N VAL A 329 4.33 22.56 -22.39
CA VAL A 329 3.20 21.90 -23.07
C VAL A 329 2.10 21.54 -22.08
N TRP A 330 2.46 20.97 -20.94
CA TRP A 330 1.48 20.55 -19.94
C TRP A 330 0.76 21.75 -19.30
N ASP A 331 1.48 22.80 -18.91
CA ASP A 331 0.91 24.00 -18.27
C ASP A 331 -0.12 24.69 -19.19
N GLU A 332 0.16 24.77 -20.49
CA GLU A 332 -0.79 25.32 -21.48
C GLU A 332 -2.06 24.46 -21.57
N ARG A 333 -1.91 23.14 -21.66
CA ARG A 333 -3.04 22.19 -21.72
C ARG A 333 -3.83 22.17 -20.42
N PHE A 334 -3.15 22.20 -19.28
CA PHE A 334 -3.78 22.21 -17.96
C PHE A 334 -4.58 23.49 -17.72
N ALA A 335 -4.04 24.66 -18.09
CA ALA A 335 -4.77 25.92 -18.02
C ALA A 335 -6.02 25.92 -18.93
N ALA A 336 -5.92 25.35 -20.13
CA ALA A 336 -7.05 25.19 -21.04
C ALA A 336 -8.12 24.24 -20.46
N TRP A 337 -7.69 23.11 -19.86
CA TRP A 337 -8.57 22.18 -19.17
C TRP A 337 -9.29 22.85 -18.00
N GLN A 338 -8.59 23.59 -17.14
CA GLN A 338 -9.18 24.31 -16.00
C GLN A 338 -10.25 25.32 -16.47
N GLN A 339 -9.98 26.03 -17.55
CA GLN A 339 -10.94 26.99 -18.11
C GLN A 339 -12.18 26.31 -18.70
N ALA A 340 -12.00 25.15 -19.33
CA ALA A 340 -13.09 24.37 -19.92
C ALA A 340 -13.92 23.59 -18.89
N ASN A 341 -13.32 23.21 -17.75
CA ASN A 341 -13.89 22.32 -16.74
C ASN A 341 -13.86 22.91 -15.32
N PRO A 342 -14.63 23.98 -15.04
CA PRO A 342 -14.59 24.62 -13.72
C PRO A 342 -15.02 23.71 -12.56
N GLU A 343 -15.95 22.78 -12.80
CA GLU A 343 -16.37 21.78 -11.81
C GLU A 343 -15.26 20.75 -11.54
N GLY A 344 -14.59 20.26 -12.60
CA GLY A 344 -13.43 19.38 -12.48
C GLY A 344 -12.26 20.07 -11.77
N SER A 345 -12.02 21.36 -12.06
CA SER A 345 -11.00 22.15 -11.38
C SER A 345 -11.27 22.30 -9.87
N ALA A 346 -12.52 22.56 -9.49
CA ALA A 346 -12.93 22.64 -8.09
C ALA A 346 -12.84 21.28 -7.39
N LEU A 347 -13.15 20.19 -8.11
CA LEU A 347 -12.97 18.84 -7.61
C LEU A 347 -11.48 18.54 -7.36
N LEU A 348 -10.61 18.83 -8.33
CA LEU A 348 -9.15 18.63 -8.19
C LEU A 348 -8.60 19.37 -6.97
N GLU A 349 -8.93 20.66 -6.81
CA GLU A 349 -8.52 21.45 -5.63
C GLU A 349 -8.97 20.80 -4.31
N ARG A 350 -10.16 20.20 -4.28
CA ARG A 350 -10.66 19.47 -3.11
C ARG A 350 -9.85 18.20 -2.86
N LEU A 351 -9.54 17.44 -3.93
CA LEU A 351 -8.78 16.19 -3.85
C LEU A 351 -7.34 16.44 -3.39
N GLU A 352 -6.64 17.41 -4.00
CA GLU A 352 -5.27 17.79 -3.60
C GLU A 352 -5.21 18.24 -2.14
N ALA A 353 -6.24 18.93 -1.66
CA ALA A 353 -6.34 19.33 -0.25
C ALA A 353 -6.84 18.22 0.67
N HIS A 354 -7.10 17.01 0.17
CA HIS A 354 -7.68 15.87 0.90
C HIS A 354 -8.93 16.22 1.70
N ARG A 355 -9.72 17.18 1.22
CA ARG A 355 -10.94 17.63 1.91
C ARG A 355 -12.11 16.72 1.57
N LEU A 356 -12.78 16.22 2.61
CA LEU A 356 -14.02 15.46 2.44
C LEU A 356 -15.14 16.35 1.88
N PRO A 357 -16.06 15.79 1.07
CA PRO A 357 -17.22 16.53 0.58
C PRO A 357 -18.16 16.94 1.74
N GLU A 358 -18.73 18.15 1.67
CA GLU A 358 -19.62 18.68 2.71
C GLU A 358 -20.85 17.80 2.96
N GLY A 359 -21.34 17.08 1.98
CA GLY A 359 -22.52 16.20 2.09
C GLY A 359 -22.27 14.84 2.72
N LEU A 360 -21.02 14.47 3.07
CA LEU A 360 -20.67 13.13 3.50
C LEU A 360 -21.49 12.65 4.71
N GLN A 361 -21.54 13.43 5.78
CA GLN A 361 -22.26 13.04 7.00
C GLN A 361 -23.78 12.89 6.78
N ALA A 362 -24.37 13.74 5.94
CA ALA A 362 -25.78 13.68 5.61
C ALA A 362 -26.15 12.50 4.70
N ALA A 363 -25.17 11.98 3.94
CA ALA A 363 -25.38 10.84 3.06
C ALA A 363 -25.34 9.49 3.81
N LEU A 364 -24.72 9.44 4.99
CA LEU A 364 -24.58 8.19 5.74
C LEU A 364 -25.94 7.62 6.17
N PRO A 365 -26.21 6.33 5.94
CA PRO A 365 -27.40 5.67 6.43
C PRO A 365 -27.36 5.56 7.96
N THR A 366 -28.55 5.61 8.58
CA THR A 366 -28.73 5.45 10.02
C THR A 366 -29.75 4.35 10.31
N TRP A 367 -29.62 3.72 11.47
CA TRP A 367 -30.51 2.65 11.93
C TRP A 367 -31.03 2.94 13.33
N GLU A 368 -32.25 2.54 13.59
CA GLU A 368 -32.83 2.66 14.92
C GLU A 368 -32.25 1.63 15.89
N VAL A 369 -32.08 2.01 17.16
CA VAL A 369 -31.67 1.09 18.22
C VAL A 369 -32.65 -0.07 18.31
N GLY A 370 -32.13 -1.29 18.40
CA GLY A 370 -32.89 -2.53 18.39
C GLY A 370 -33.06 -3.19 17.01
N GLN A 371 -32.78 -2.49 15.91
CA GLN A 371 -32.69 -3.14 14.60
C GLN A 371 -31.53 -4.13 14.56
N CYS A 372 -31.64 -5.16 13.70
CA CYS A 372 -30.61 -6.20 13.56
C CYS A 372 -30.13 -6.29 12.12
N LEU A 373 -28.79 -6.19 11.95
CA LEU A 373 -28.19 -6.39 10.64
C LEU A 373 -26.68 -6.68 10.79
N ALA A 374 -26.10 -7.46 9.86
CA ALA A 374 -24.67 -7.72 9.84
C ALA A 374 -23.88 -6.45 9.51
N THR A 375 -22.74 -6.22 10.18
CA THR A 375 -21.94 -5.02 9.91
C THR A 375 -21.38 -5.03 8.48
N ARG A 376 -21.10 -6.18 7.86
CA ARG A 376 -20.78 -6.25 6.42
C ARG A 376 -21.91 -5.74 5.53
N ALA A 377 -23.16 -6.04 5.87
CA ALA A 377 -24.33 -5.55 5.12
C ALA A 377 -24.58 -4.06 5.34
N ALA A 378 -24.30 -3.56 6.56
CA ALA A 378 -24.30 -2.13 6.85
C ALA A 378 -23.23 -1.42 6.02
N SER A 379 -21.99 -1.96 5.98
CA SER A 379 -20.89 -1.45 5.16
C SER A 379 -21.26 -1.35 3.68
N GLY A 380 -21.90 -2.36 3.10
CA GLY A 380 -22.36 -2.31 1.71
C GLY A 380 -23.36 -1.18 1.44
N LYS A 381 -24.27 -0.91 2.40
CA LYS A 381 -25.21 0.22 2.30
C LYS A 381 -24.50 1.57 2.44
N VAL A 382 -23.48 1.64 3.30
CA VAL A 382 -22.62 2.83 3.44
C VAL A 382 -21.88 3.10 2.15
N LEU A 383 -21.23 2.09 1.55
CA LEU A 383 -20.52 2.22 0.26
C LEU A 383 -21.46 2.71 -0.85
N ALA A 384 -22.68 2.17 -0.92
CA ALA A 384 -23.68 2.62 -1.89
C ALA A 384 -24.08 4.09 -1.69
N ALA A 385 -24.19 4.55 -0.45
CA ALA A 385 -24.48 5.95 -0.12
C ALA A 385 -23.29 6.87 -0.42
N LEU A 386 -22.08 6.45 -0.07
CA LEU A 386 -20.86 7.19 -0.35
C LEU A 386 -20.58 7.31 -1.85
N ALA A 387 -21.02 6.36 -2.66
CA ALA A 387 -20.87 6.41 -4.11
C ALA A 387 -21.43 7.69 -4.72
N GLY A 388 -22.48 8.28 -4.14
CA GLY A 388 -23.09 9.51 -4.62
C GLY A 388 -22.37 10.79 -4.22
N VAL A 389 -21.50 10.77 -3.21
CA VAL A 389 -20.91 11.98 -2.62
C VAL A 389 -19.37 11.96 -2.56
N VAL A 390 -18.72 10.79 -2.64
CA VAL A 390 -17.27 10.62 -2.59
C VAL A 390 -16.78 9.99 -3.90
N PRO A 391 -16.68 10.75 -4.99
CA PRO A 391 -16.33 10.21 -6.31
C PRO A 391 -14.92 9.61 -6.39
N GLU A 392 -14.01 10.06 -5.53
CA GLU A 392 -12.64 9.53 -5.39
C GLU A 392 -12.57 8.17 -4.71
N LEU A 393 -13.61 7.72 -3.99
CA LEU A 393 -13.63 6.40 -3.35
C LEU A 393 -13.95 5.32 -4.40
N TRP A 394 -13.10 4.34 -4.55
CA TRP A 394 -13.26 3.23 -5.48
C TRP A 394 -12.52 1.97 -5.01
N GLY A 395 -12.91 0.81 -5.51
CA GLY A 395 -12.30 -0.44 -5.05
C GLY A 395 -13.15 -1.66 -5.37
N GLY A 396 -12.88 -2.76 -4.67
CA GLY A 396 -13.57 -4.01 -4.93
C GLY A 396 -13.17 -5.12 -3.96
N SER A 397 -13.02 -6.35 -4.47
CA SER A 397 -12.73 -7.52 -3.64
C SER A 397 -11.87 -8.53 -4.40
N SER A 398 -11.17 -9.38 -3.66
CA SER A 398 -10.52 -10.58 -4.20
C SER A 398 -11.55 -11.72 -4.36
N ASP A 399 -12.40 -11.58 -5.38
CA ASP A 399 -13.47 -12.55 -5.77
C ASP A 399 -14.54 -12.84 -4.69
N LEU A 400 -14.65 -11.98 -3.68
CA LEU A 400 -15.57 -12.16 -2.54
C LEU A 400 -16.60 -11.02 -2.42
N ALA A 401 -16.82 -10.24 -3.48
CA ALA A 401 -17.63 -9.02 -3.44
C ALA A 401 -19.04 -9.25 -2.89
N GLY A 402 -19.71 -10.32 -3.29
CA GLY A 402 -21.04 -10.69 -2.79
C GLY A 402 -21.06 -11.05 -1.30
N SER A 403 -19.99 -11.71 -0.82
CA SER A 403 -19.86 -12.09 0.60
C SER A 403 -19.42 -10.93 1.48
N ASN A 404 -18.53 -10.07 0.98
CA ASN A 404 -18.01 -8.92 1.71
C ASN A 404 -18.94 -7.70 1.62
N ASN A 405 -19.86 -7.67 0.66
CA ASN A 405 -20.71 -6.51 0.32
C ASN A 405 -19.86 -5.28 -0.07
N THR A 406 -18.85 -5.48 -0.91
CA THR A 406 -17.89 -4.43 -1.31
C THR A 406 -18.16 -3.83 -2.69
N THR A 407 -19.18 -4.28 -3.40
CA THR A 407 -19.62 -3.65 -4.64
C THR A 407 -20.38 -2.35 -4.34
N MET A 408 -19.96 -1.26 -4.95
CA MET A 408 -20.74 -0.02 -4.96
C MET A 408 -21.92 -0.17 -5.90
N ALA A 409 -23.12 -0.31 -5.34
CA ALA A 409 -24.33 -0.51 -6.13
C ALA A 409 -24.55 0.64 -7.15
N GLY A 410 -24.80 0.28 -8.40
CA GLY A 410 -25.03 1.22 -9.49
C GLY A 410 -23.78 1.92 -10.04
N GLN A 411 -22.59 1.53 -9.59
CA GLN A 411 -21.34 2.05 -10.16
C GLN A 411 -20.74 1.07 -11.18
N PRO A 412 -20.19 1.57 -12.31
CA PRO A 412 -19.64 0.73 -13.35
C PRO A 412 -18.35 0.03 -12.91
N SER A 413 -18.08 -1.12 -13.53
CA SER A 413 -16.84 -1.87 -13.35
C SER A 413 -15.65 -1.19 -14.05
N PHE A 414 -14.50 -1.18 -13.37
CA PHE A 414 -13.21 -0.76 -13.94
C PHE A 414 -12.66 -1.92 -14.77
N LEU A 415 -12.90 -1.86 -16.07
CA LEU A 415 -12.55 -2.90 -17.04
C LEU A 415 -12.08 -2.26 -18.35
N PRO A 416 -11.22 -2.91 -19.13
CA PRO A 416 -11.02 -2.50 -20.50
C PRO A 416 -12.32 -2.62 -21.29
N THR A 417 -12.50 -1.77 -22.30
CA THR A 417 -13.71 -1.73 -23.13
C THR A 417 -14.04 -3.10 -23.74
N SER A 418 -13.02 -3.90 -24.06
CA SER A 418 -13.16 -5.26 -24.62
C SER A 418 -13.81 -6.26 -23.66
N LEU A 419 -13.79 -6.00 -22.35
CA LEU A 419 -14.35 -6.84 -21.28
C LEU A 419 -15.60 -6.25 -20.63
N ALA A 420 -16.09 -5.10 -21.08
CA ALA A 420 -17.30 -4.47 -20.56
C ALA A 420 -18.50 -5.41 -20.70
N GLN A 421 -19.27 -5.59 -19.63
CA GLN A 421 -20.43 -6.50 -19.57
C GLN A 421 -21.75 -5.77 -19.35
N ALA A 422 -21.70 -4.54 -18.83
CA ALA A 422 -22.85 -3.71 -18.57
C ALA A 422 -22.64 -2.29 -19.12
N GLU A 423 -23.73 -1.55 -19.29
CA GLU A 423 -23.66 -0.15 -19.67
C GLU A 423 -22.88 0.67 -18.63
N GLY A 424 -21.90 1.42 -19.10
CA GLY A 424 -21.01 2.23 -18.28
C GLY A 424 -19.73 1.53 -17.81
N ASP A 425 -19.65 0.18 -17.93
CA ASP A 425 -18.38 -0.52 -17.68
C ASP A 425 -17.30 -0.01 -18.64
N GLY A 426 -16.10 0.18 -18.12
CA GLY A 426 -15.00 0.69 -18.92
C GLY A 426 -13.77 1.09 -18.11
N PRO A 427 -12.76 1.66 -18.77
CA PRO A 427 -11.47 1.97 -18.14
C PRO A 427 -11.56 3.03 -17.04
N PHE A 428 -12.69 3.69 -16.89
CA PHE A 428 -12.94 4.74 -15.89
C PHE A 428 -13.91 4.31 -14.78
N GLY A 429 -14.27 3.03 -14.72
CA GLY A 429 -15.17 2.48 -13.72
C GLY A 429 -14.67 2.61 -12.28
N ARG A 430 -15.50 2.21 -11.31
CA ARG A 430 -15.22 2.34 -9.86
C ARG A 430 -15.13 1.00 -9.13
N THR A 431 -15.68 -0.06 -9.70
CA THR A 431 -15.61 -1.39 -9.10
C THR A 431 -14.43 -2.17 -9.71
N ILE A 432 -13.45 -2.51 -8.88
CA ILE A 432 -12.28 -3.28 -9.29
C ILE A 432 -12.52 -4.77 -9.01
N HIS A 433 -12.29 -5.60 -10.01
CA HIS A 433 -12.33 -7.06 -9.88
C HIS A 433 -10.90 -7.59 -9.74
N PHE A 434 -10.42 -7.74 -8.50
CA PHE A 434 -9.05 -8.19 -8.25
C PHE A 434 -8.85 -9.69 -8.55
N GLY A 435 -9.93 -10.50 -8.55
CA GLY A 435 -9.82 -11.95 -8.56
C GLY A 435 -9.21 -12.47 -7.24
N VAL A 436 -8.89 -13.76 -7.16
CA VAL A 436 -8.28 -14.38 -5.98
C VAL A 436 -6.78 -14.00 -5.93
N ARG A 437 -6.49 -12.77 -5.48
CA ARG A 437 -5.15 -12.15 -5.48
C ARG A 437 -5.01 -11.17 -4.30
N GLU A 438 -5.07 -11.66 -3.07
CA GLU A 438 -5.08 -10.80 -1.87
C GLU A 438 -3.80 -9.99 -1.71
N HIS A 439 -2.63 -10.59 -1.98
CA HIS A 439 -1.35 -9.90 -1.84
C HIS A 439 -1.20 -8.78 -2.87
N ALA A 440 -1.48 -9.06 -4.14
CA ALA A 440 -1.47 -8.01 -5.17
C ALA A 440 -2.54 -6.96 -4.92
N MET A 441 -3.77 -7.35 -4.50
CA MET A 441 -4.81 -6.40 -4.12
C MET A 441 -4.29 -5.39 -3.09
N GLY A 442 -3.72 -5.88 -1.97
CA GLY A 442 -3.18 -4.99 -0.94
C GLY A 442 -2.09 -4.06 -1.45
N SER A 443 -1.17 -4.57 -2.28
CA SER A 443 -0.09 -3.76 -2.85
C SER A 443 -0.59 -2.77 -3.91
N VAL A 444 -1.55 -3.17 -4.76
CA VAL A 444 -2.21 -2.27 -5.73
C VAL A 444 -2.95 -1.14 -5.02
N LEU A 445 -3.65 -1.43 -3.92
CA LEU A 445 -4.28 -0.37 -3.11
C LEU A 445 -3.25 0.63 -2.59
N ASN A 446 -2.06 0.16 -2.18
CA ASN A 446 -0.99 1.06 -1.76
C ASN A 446 -0.53 1.96 -2.93
N GLY A 447 -0.33 1.39 -4.12
CA GLY A 447 0.03 2.16 -5.32
C GLY A 447 -1.03 3.23 -5.67
N ILE A 448 -2.31 2.88 -5.61
CA ILE A 448 -3.41 3.83 -5.83
C ILE A 448 -3.40 4.94 -4.78
N ALA A 449 -3.20 4.60 -3.50
CA ALA A 449 -3.17 5.59 -2.43
C ALA A 449 -1.95 6.51 -2.50
N LEU A 450 -0.81 6.02 -3.01
CA LEU A 450 0.43 6.78 -3.20
C LEU A 450 0.32 7.84 -4.31
N ASP A 451 -0.49 7.60 -5.34
CA ASP A 451 -0.71 8.61 -6.40
C ASP A 451 -1.43 9.86 -5.85
N GLY A 452 -2.27 9.70 -4.84
CA GLY A 452 -2.68 10.77 -3.91
C GLY A 452 -4.05 11.37 -4.16
N LEU A 453 -4.63 11.32 -5.36
CA LEU A 453 -5.92 11.97 -5.67
C LEU A 453 -7.13 11.07 -5.39
N THR A 454 -6.97 9.76 -5.34
CA THR A 454 -8.08 8.83 -5.14
C THR A 454 -7.92 7.98 -3.88
N ARG A 455 -9.03 7.45 -3.37
CA ARG A 455 -9.08 6.68 -2.12
C ARG A 455 -9.49 5.24 -2.41
N PRO A 456 -8.57 4.27 -2.32
CA PRO A 456 -8.87 2.88 -2.65
C PRO A 456 -9.38 2.10 -1.46
N TYR A 457 -10.23 1.08 -1.73
CA TYR A 457 -10.55 0.03 -0.77
C TYR A 457 -10.50 -1.35 -1.43
N GLY A 458 -10.15 -2.39 -0.64
CA GLY A 458 -10.14 -3.76 -1.10
C GLY A 458 -10.63 -4.74 -0.03
N GLY A 459 -11.50 -5.66 -0.45
CA GLY A 459 -12.18 -6.59 0.46
C GLY A 459 -11.75 -8.04 0.31
N THR A 460 -11.64 -8.72 1.45
CA THR A 460 -11.52 -10.17 1.57
C THR A 460 -12.07 -10.64 2.92
N PHE A 461 -12.04 -11.94 3.21
CA PHE A 461 -12.32 -12.42 4.57
C PHE A 461 -11.15 -12.08 5.50
N MET A 462 -11.44 -11.87 6.78
CA MET A 462 -10.43 -11.46 7.74
C MET A 462 -9.26 -12.46 7.85
N VAL A 463 -9.54 -13.77 7.79
CA VAL A 463 -8.50 -14.79 7.83
C VAL A 463 -7.52 -14.67 6.66
N PHE A 464 -7.97 -14.18 5.50
CA PHE A 464 -7.12 -13.99 4.32
C PHE A 464 -6.32 -12.69 4.35
N SER A 465 -6.43 -11.89 5.43
CA SER A 465 -5.48 -10.82 5.71
C SER A 465 -4.04 -11.34 5.83
N ASP A 466 -3.86 -12.63 6.15
CA ASP A 466 -2.55 -13.27 6.20
C ASP A 466 -1.84 -13.29 4.84
N TYR A 467 -2.60 -13.48 3.73
CA TYR A 467 -2.03 -13.40 2.38
C TYR A 467 -1.56 -11.99 2.01
N MET A 468 -2.21 -10.96 2.50
CA MET A 468 -1.90 -9.56 2.17
C MET A 468 -1.09 -8.85 3.26
N ARG A 469 -0.69 -9.53 4.33
CA ARG A 469 -0.01 -8.92 5.47
C ARG A 469 1.23 -8.08 5.12
N PRO A 470 2.12 -8.49 4.17
CA PRO A 470 3.24 -7.64 3.77
C PRO A 470 2.79 -6.29 3.20
N ALA A 471 1.75 -6.27 2.38
CA ALA A 471 1.19 -5.04 1.81
C ALA A 471 0.56 -4.14 2.88
N VAL A 472 -0.18 -4.72 3.83
CA VAL A 472 -0.76 -3.98 4.98
C VAL A 472 0.33 -3.33 5.83
N ARG A 473 1.43 -4.07 6.10
CA ARG A 473 2.58 -3.53 6.83
C ARG A 473 3.26 -2.38 6.08
N LEU A 474 3.40 -2.49 4.75
CA LEU A 474 3.98 -1.42 3.94
C LEU A 474 3.07 -0.19 3.88
N ALA A 475 1.75 -0.35 3.82
CA ALA A 475 0.80 0.76 3.94
C ALA A 475 1.01 1.54 5.25
N ALA A 476 1.16 0.83 6.36
CA ALA A 476 1.40 1.43 7.67
C ALA A 476 2.77 2.11 7.76
N LEU A 477 3.81 1.49 7.21
CA LEU A 477 5.17 2.05 7.17
C LEU A 477 5.22 3.36 6.38
N MET A 478 4.50 3.43 5.25
CA MET A 478 4.44 4.62 4.38
C MET A 478 3.42 5.66 4.86
N GLY A 479 2.52 5.33 5.79
CA GLY A 479 1.45 6.23 6.20
C GLY A 479 0.45 6.54 5.08
N VAL A 480 0.11 5.56 4.24
CA VAL A 480 -0.79 5.75 3.10
C VAL A 480 -2.20 5.26 3.39
N GLY A 481 -3.17 5.97 2.88
CA GLY A 481 -4.58 5.79 3.22
C GLY A 481 -5.28 4.62 2.54
N SER A 482 -4.66 3.46 2.41
CA SER A 482 -5.28 2.24 1.92
C SER A 482 -6.35 1.74 2.90
N ILE A 483 -7.52 1.33 2.38
CA ILE A 483 -8.63 0.82 3.19
C ILE A 483 -8.80 -0.68 2.92
N PHE A 484 -8.61 -1.48 3.97
CA PHE A 484 -8.78 -2.93 3.93
C PHE A 484 -10.13 -3.32 4.55
N VAL A 485 -11.00 -3.98 3.79
CA VAL A 485 -12.32 -4.40 4.25
C VAL A 485 -12.28 -5.90 4.55
N TRP A 486 -12.25 -6.25 5.83
CA TRP A 486 -12.15 -7.64 6.29
C TRP A 486 -13.48 -8.09 6.91
N SER A 487 -14.25 -8.87 6.17
CA SER A 487 -15.47 -9.47 6.70
C SER A 487 -15.20 -10.86 7.31
N HIS A 488 -16.23 -11.46 7.93
CA HIS A 488 -16.11 -12.77 8.59
C HIS A 488 -15.11 -12.73 9.77
N ASP A 489 -15.41 -11.87 10.73
CA ASP A 489 -14.52 -11.32 11.75
C ASP A 489 -14.18 -12.25 12.92
N SER A 490 -14.89 -13.39 13.10
CA SER A 490 -14.76 -14.22 14.31
C SER A 490 -15.28 -15.64 14.08
N ILE A 491 -15.37 -16.43 15.15
CA ILE A 491 -16.05 -17.73 15.19
C ILE A 491 -17.52 -17.65 14.77
N GLY A 492 -18.09 -16.44 14.72
CA GLY A 492 -19.42 -16.16 14.16
C GLY A 492 -19.56 -16.46 12.66
N VAL A 493 -18.47 -16.74 11.96
CA VAL A 493 -18.45 -17.33 10.62
C VAL A 493 -19.23 -18.65 10.57
N GLY A 494 -19.07 -19.47 11.61
CA GLY A 494 -19.89 -20.67 11.78
C GLY A 494 -19.36 -21.88 10.99
N GLU A 495 -20.19 -22.41 10.12
CA GLU A 495 -20.07 -23.74 9.50
C GLU A 495 -18.84 -23.91 8.62
N ASP A 496 -18.26 -22.83 8.08
CA ASP A 496 -17.02 -22.87 7.29
C ASP A 496 -15.81 -23.36 8.11
N GLY A 497 -15.87 -23.23 9.43
CA GLY A 497 -14.95 -23.85 10.36
C GLY A 497 -13.60 -23.12 10.49
N PRO A 498 -12.61 -23.80 11.11
CA PRO A 498 -11.38 -23.15 11.61
C PRO A 498 -10.50 -22.50 10.53
N THR A 499 -10.57 -22.93 9.29
CA THR A 499 -9.81 -22.31 8.18
C THR A 499 -10.34 -20.92 7.78
N HIS A 500 -11.57 -20.57 8.25
CA HIS A 500 -12.25 -19.30 7.94
C HIS A 500 -12.58 -18.49 9.20
N GLN A 501 -12.32 -19.04 10.39
CA GLN A 501 -12.59 -18.41 11.68
C GLN A 501 -11.31 -17.77 12.21
N PRO A 502 -11.13 -16.43 12.15
CA PRO A 502 -9.95 -15.75 12.68
C PRO A 502 -9.95 -15.85 14.22
N ILE A 503 -8.77 -16.11 14.79
CA ILE A 503 -8.53 -16.20 16.23
C ILE A 503 -7.47 -15.20 16.66
N GLU A 504 -6.25 -15.28 16.09
CA GLU A 504 -5.11 -14.43 16.41
C GLU A 504 -5.06 -13.13 15.59
N HIS A 505 -5.81 -13.04 14.52
CA HIS A 505 -5.70 -11.99 13.50
C HIS A 505 -5.86 -10.57 14.05
N LEU A 506 -6.85 -10.33 14.94
CA LEU A 506 -7.05 -9.00 15.54
C LEU A 506 -5.79 -8.54 16.30
N ALA A 507 -5.25 -9.39 17.18
CA ALA A 507 -4.05 -9.07 17.92
C ALA A 507 -2.83 -8.91 17.00
N ALA A 508 -2.68 -9.79 16.01
CA ALA A 508 -1.59 -9.76 15.04
C ALA A 508 -1.61 -8.50 14.14
N LEU A 509 -2.80 -8.03 13.75
CA LEU A 509 -2.97 -6.81 12.98
C LEU A 509 -2.73 -5.56 13.83
N ARG A 510 -3.26 -5.51 15.05
CA ARG A 510 -3.00 -4.43 16.03
C ARG A 510 -1.52 -4.30 16.40
N ALA A 511 -0.72 -5.36 16.23
CA ALA A 511 0.73 -5.32 16.44
C ALA A 511 1.49 -4.57 15.33
N ILE A 512 0.85 -4.19 14.22
CA ILE A 512 1.46 -3.39 13.14
C ILE A 512 1.39 -1.90 13.54
N PRO A 513 2.52 -1.23 13.80
CA PRO A 513 2.51 0.19 14.13
C PRO A 513 1.92 1.03 12.99
N GLY A 514 1.04 1.98 13.31
CA GLY A 514 0.44 2.88 12.33
C GLY A 514 -0.76 2.31 11.54
N LEU A 515 -1.19 1.08 11.81
CA LEU A 515 -2.42 0.50 11.27
C LEU A 515 -3.58 0.71 12.24
N ALA A 516 -4.70 1.28 11.80
CA ALA A 516 -5.95 1.31 12.56
C ALA A 516 -6.77 0.03 12.30
N VAL A 517 -7.11 -0.72 13.34
CA VAL A 517 -7.97 -1.92 13.26
C VAL A 517 -9.35 -1.56 13.83
N VAL A 518 -10.31 -1.30 12.94
CA VAL A 518 -11.63 -0.78 13.30
C VAL A 518 -12.66 -1.88 13.23
N ARG A 519 -13.16 -2.33 14.38
CA ARG A 519 -14.14 -3.44 14.51
C ARG A 519 -15.45 -2.93 15.12
N PRO A 520 -16.39 -2.40 14.31
CA PRO A 520 -17.64 -1.82 14.78
C PRO A 520 -18.59 -2.88 15.36
N GLY A 521 -19.26 -2.55 16.46
CA GLY A 521 -20.19 -3.41 17.17
C GLY A 521 -21.64 -3.41 16.61
N ASP A 522 -21.95 -2.49 15.71
CA ASP A 522 -23.27 -2.42 15.07
C ASP A 522 -23.25 -1.60 13.76
N ALA A 523 -24.43 -1.43 13.16
CA ALA A 523 -24.58 -0.74 11.89
C ALA A 523 -24.29 0.77 11.97
N ASN A 524 -24.66 1.45 13.05
CA ASN A 524 -24.37 2.88 13.22
C ASN A 524 -22.86 3.11 13.46
N GLU A 525 -22.22 2.26 14.25
CA GLU A 525 -20.75 2.29 14.37
C GLU A 525 -20.05 2.00 13.04
N THR A 526 -20.61 1.13 12.19
CA THR A 526 -20.07 0.86 10.85
C THR A 526 -20.11 2.10 9.96
N ALA A 527 -21.22 2.84 9.97
CA ALA A 527 -21.31 4.09 9.21
C ALA A 527 -20.32 5.15 9.73
N ALA A 528 -20.23 5.29 11.05
CA ALA A 528 -19.27 6.19 11.70
C ALA A 528 -17.80 5.79 11.40
N ALA A 529 -17.51 4.48 11.39
CA ALA A 529 -16.17 3.96 11.06
C ALA A 529 -15.74 4.34 9.64
N TRP A 530 -16.60 4.17 8.64
CA TRP A 530 -16.31 4.61 7.28
C TRP A 530 -16.02 6.10 7.19
N ALA A 531 -16.84 6.94 7.85
CA ALA A 531 -16.63 8.38 7.85
C ALA A 531 -15.30 8.78 8.50
N GLU A 532 -14.96 8.15 9.62
CA GLU A 532 -13.71 8.45 10.33
C GLU A 532 -12.47 7.95 9.58
N ILE A 533 -12.53 6.75 8.97
CA ILE A 533 -11.46 6.22 8.10
C ILE A 533 -11.20 7.16 6.91
N LEU A 534 -12.26 7.67 6.28
CA LEU A 534 -12.12 8.61 5.18
C LEU A 534 -11.53 9.96 5.63
N ALA A 535 -11.81 10.39 6.85
CA ALA A 535 -11.28 11.64 7.42
C ALA A 535 -9.77 11.54 7.76
N ARG A 536 -9.24 10.33 7.97
CA ARG A 536 -7.84 10.06 8.31
C ARG A 536 -7.06 9.68 7.06
N HIS A 537 -6.82 10.63 6.18
CA HIS A 537 -6.25 10.38 4.85
C HIS A 537 -4.86 9.70 4.90
N GLY A 538 -3.96 10.10 5.79
CA GLY A 538 -2.60 9.56 5.93
C GLY A 538 -2.48 8.33 6.82
N GLU A 539 -3.58 7.62 7.13
CA GLU A 539 -3.59 6.48 8.03
C GLU A 539 -4.26 5.27 7.33
N PRO A 540 -3.57 4.14 7.14
CA PRO A 540 -4.21 2.94 6.64
C PRO A 540 -5.14 2.36 7.70
N ALA A 541 -6.25 1.81 7.24
CA ALA A 541 -7.23 1.22 8.15
C ALA A 541 -7.77 -0.11 7.64
N GLY A 542 -7.92 -1.06 8.57
CA GLY A 542 -8.67 -2.28 8.37
C GLY A 542 -10.03 -2.19 9.06
N ILE A 543 -11.13 -2.21 8.28
CA ILE A 543 -12.47 -2.31 8.85
C ILE A 543 -12.89 -3.78 8.93
N VAL A 544 -13.16 -4.24 10.16
CA VAL A 544 -13.42 -5.65 10.49
C VAL A 544 -14.90 -5.87 10.75
N LEU A 545 -15.55 -6.72 9.93
CA LEU A 545 -17.00 -6.77 9.80
C LEU A 545 -17.56 -8.17 10.06
N SER A 546 -18.67 -8.25 10.78
CA SER A 546 -19.36 -9.50 11.11
C SER A 546 -20.10 -10.10 9.91
N ARG A 547 -20.14 -11.46 9.85
CA ARG A 547 -21.05 -12.20 8.96
C ARG A 547 -22.46 -12.25 9.52
N GLN A 548 -22.59 -12.49 10.81
CA GLN A 548 -23.86 -12.59 11.52
C GLN A 548 -24.49 -11.23 11.78
N ASN A 549 -25.81 -11.21 11.96
CA ASN A 549 -26.53 -10.00 12.32
C ASN A 549 -26.23 -9.59 13.76
N LEU A 550 -26.04 -8.30 13.97
CA LEU A 550 -25.84 -7.67 15.28
C LEU A 550 -26.95 -6.70 15.56
N THR A 551 -27.34 -6.58 16.83
CA THR A 551 -28.32 -5.58 17.27
C THR A 551 -27.68 -4.21 17.31
N VAL A 552 -28.35 -3.20 16.79
CA VAL A 552 -27.94 -1.80 16.90
C VAL A 552 -28.15 -1.35 18.35
N ASN A 553 -27.07 -1.03 19.03
CA ASN A 553 -27.03 -0.63 20.43
C ASN A 553 -26.81 0.88 20.61
N ALA A 554 -26.06 1.49 19.69
CA ALA A 554 -25.76 2.92 19.72
C ALA A 554 -26.71 3.73 18.81
N SER A 555 -27.12 4.92 19.24
CA SER A 555 -27.71 5.89 18.30
C SER A 555 -26.67 6.35 17.29
N ALA A 556 -27.07 6.80 16.11
CA ALA A 556 -26.15 7.31 15.09
C ALA A 556 -25.26 8.44 15.61
N GLN A 557 -25.80 9.34 16.46
CA GLN A 557 -25.04 10.42 17.06
C GLN A 557 -23.98 9.88 18.05
N ALA A 558 -24.37 8.98 18.94
CA ALA A 558 -23.44 8.40 19.91
C ALA A 558 -22.32 7.59 19.22
N ALA A 559 -22.67 6.84 18.16
CA ALA A 559 -21.70 6.13 17.34
C ALA A 559 -20.70 7.09 16.66
N ALA A 560 -21.19 8.18 16.05
CA ALA A 560 -20.30 9.15 15.37
C ALA A 560 -19.31 9.82 16.34
N GLU A 561 -19.77 10.23 17.53
CA GLU A 561 -18.92 10.83 18.56
C GLU A 561 -17.96 9.81 19.17
N GLY A 562 -18.42 8.58 19.39
CA GLY A 562 -17.67 7.51 20.07
C GLY A 562 -16.62 6.86 19.19
N VAL A 563 -16.95 6.49 17.97
CA VAL A 563 -16.02 5.84 17.03
C VAL A 563 -14.81 6.73 16.74
N ARG A 564 -15.03 8.05 16.58
CA ARG A 564 -13.95 9.01 16.38
C ARG A 564 -12.90 8.98 17.49
N ARG A 565 -13.30 8.61 18.72
CA ARG A 565 -12.43 8.50 19.89
C ARG A 565 -11.88 7.09 20.10
N GLY A 566 -12.33 6.13 19.32
CA GLY A 566 -11.87 4.74 19.34
C GLY A 566 -12.51 3.84 20.40
N ALA A 567 -12.91 4.38 21.54
CA ALA A 567 -13.74 3.71 22.54
C ALA A 567 -14.58 4.74 23.28
N TYR A 568 -15.79 4.34 23.71
CA TYR A 568 -16.72 5.23 24.39
C TYR A 568 -17.69 4.46 25.30
N VAL A 569 -18.32 5.18 26.22
CA VAL A 569 -19.35 4.61 27.09
C VAL A 569 -20.64 4.43 26.29
N LEU A 570 -20.98 3.18 25.98
CA LEU A 570 -22.21 2.82 25.29
C LEU A 570 -23.42 2.82 26.24
N ALA A 571 -23.23 2.29 27.46
CA ALA A 571 -24.26 2.25 28.49
C ALA A 571 -23.67 2.54 29.87
N GLU A 572 -24.23 3.51 30.57
CA GLU A 572 -23.77 3.89 31.90
C GLU A 572 -24.21 2.91 32.99
N ALA A 573 -23.48 2.91 34.09
CA ALA A 573 -23.90 2.25 35.33
C ALA A 573 -25.02 3.01 36.00
N THR A 574 -26.04 2.30 36.48
CA THR A 574 -27.19 2.90 37.16
C THR A 574 -27.46 2.25 38.52
N ASP A 575 -28.03 3.00 39.44
CA ASP A 575 -28.58 2.47 40.69
C ASP A 575 -29.95 1.79 40.49
N ALA A 576 -30.54 1.25 41.55
CA ALA A 576 -31.84 0.59 41.52
C ALA A 576 -32.99 1.55 41.13
N GLY A 577 -32.80 2.85 41.24
CA GLY A 577 -33.77 3.89 40.82
C GLY A 577 -33.58 4.33 39.36
N GLY A 578 -32.58 3.83 38.67
CA GLY A 578 -32.19 4.22 37.30
C GLY A 578 -31.35 5.49 37.22
N GLY A 579 -30.89 6.03 38.36
CA GLY A 579 -29.93 7.15 38.42
C GLY A 579 -28.54 6.72 38.03
N GLN A 580 -27.81 7.55 37.23
CA GLN A 580 -26.44 7.29 36.88
C GLN A 580 -25.54 7.34 38.12
N VAL A 581 -24.65 6.34 38.26
CA VAL A 581 -23.71 6.21 39.37
C VAL A 581 -22.33 5.79 38.85
N SER A 582 -21.31 5.89 39.71
CA SER A 582 -19.97 5.36 39.35
C SER A 582 -20.03 3.85 39.17
N PRO A 583 -19.42 3.30 38.09
CA PRO A 583 -19.41 1.88 37.86
C PRO A 583 -18.55 1.12 38.88
N GLU A 584 -19.06 0.01 39.39
CA GLU A 584 -18.27 -1.01 40.07
C GLU A 584 -17.61 -1.97 39.09
N VAL A 585 -18.28 -2.19 37.92
CA VAL A 585 -17.79 -3.02 36.82
C VAL A 585 -17.82 -2.26 35.51
N VAL A 586 -16.77 -2.41 34.70
CA VAL A 586 -16.70 -1.94 33.30
C VAL A 586 -16.49 -3.13 32.38
N LEU A 587 -17.42 -3.35 31.46
CA LEU A 587 -17.36 -4.34 30.40
C LEU A 587 -16.88 -3.66 29.12
N VAL A 588 -15.73 -4.08 28.56
CA VAL A 588 -15.14 -3.52 27.34
C VAL A 588 -15.22 -4.54 26.22
N ALA A 589 -15.89 -4.21 25.13
CA ALA A 589 -16.06 -5.14 24.02
C ALA A 589 -15.84 -4.48 22.66
N THR A 590 -15.51 -5.29 21.66
CA THR A 590 -15.40 -4.90 20.25
C THR A 590 -16.34 -5.74 19.39
N GLY A 591 -16.74 -5.22 18.25
CA GLY A 591 -17.48 -5.98 17.25
C GLY A 591 -18.70 -6.71 17.79
N SER A 592 -18.86 -7.96 17.39
CA SER A 592 -20.01 -8.80 17.77
C SER A 592 -20.18 -9.03 19.28
N GLU A 593 -19.12 -8.88 20.05
CA GLU A 593 -19.16 -9.12 21.50
C GLU A 593 -19.72 -7.93 22.30
N VAL A 594 -19.95 -6.77 21.67
CA VAL A 594 -20.63 -5.63 22.30
C VAL A 594 -22.04 -6.03 22.76
N GLY A 595 -22.78 -6.79 21.95
CA GLY A 595 -24.11 -7.30 22.33
C GLY A 595 -24.04 -8.27 23.53
N VAL A 596 -22.98 -9.07 23.64
CA VAL A 596 -22.72 -9.96 24.81
C VAL A 596 -22.46 -9.13 26.07
N ALA A 597 -21.69 -8.05 25.96
CA ALA A 597 -21.44 -7.13 27.07
C ALA A 597 -22.71 -6.44 27.56
N VAL A 598 -23.59 -6.01 26.64
CA VAL A 598 -24.91 -5.42 26.98
C VAL A 598 -25.76 -6.45 27.74
N ALA A 599 -25.86 -7.68 27.27
CA ALA A 599 -26.59 -8.75 27.95
C ALA A 599 -26.01 -9.06 29.35
N ALA A 600 -24.70 -9.06 29.50
CA ALA A 600 -24.05 -9.25 30.81
C ALA A 600 -24.31 -8.08 31.77
N ARG A 601 -24.31 -6.84 31.26
CA ARG A 601 -24.68 -5.65 32.03
C ARG A 601 -26.11 -5.78 32.60
N ASP A 602 -27.07 -6.18 31.78
CA ASP A 602 -28.48 -6.32 32.23
C ASP A 602 -28.57 -7.35 33.38
N ILE A 603 -27.83 -8.44 33.33
CA ILE A 603 -27.77 -9.42 34.40
C ILE A 603 -27.15 -8.81 35.67
N LEU A 604 -26.04 -8.10 35.59
CA LEU A 604 -25.35 -7.52 36.74
C LEU A 604 -26.17 -6.38 37.37
N GLN A 605 -26.70 -5.49 36.54
CA GLN A 605 -27.59 -4.41 36.98
C GLN A 605 -28.86 -4.95 37.68
N GLY A 606 -29.46 -6.03 37.14
CA GLY A 606 -30.59 -6.71 37.75
C GLY A 606 -30.26 -7.36 39.10
N GLN A 607 -28.98 -7.59 39.41
CA GLN A 607 -28.47 -8.10 40.70
C GLN A 607 -27.97 -6.97 41.62
N GLY A 608 -28.11 -5.70 41.21
CA GLY A 608 -27.72 -4.55 42.02
C GLY A 608 -26.22 -4.17 41.90
N THR A 609 -25.49 -4.69 40.89
CA THR A 609 -24.08 -4.33 40.63
C THR A 609 -24.02 -3.25 39.54
N PRO A 610 -23.65 -1.98 39.87
CA PRO A 610 -23.55 -0.90 38.89
C PRO A 610 -22.54 -1.22 37.79
N THR A 611 -22.99 -1.43 36.58
CA THR A 611 -22.17 -1.92 35.47
C THR A 611 -22.26 -1.01 34.25
N ARG A 612 -21.09 -0.60 33.74
CA ARG A 612 -20.90 0.18 32.51
C ARG A 612 -20.54 -0.75 31.36
N VAL A 613 -21.01 -0.43 30.15
CA VAL A 613 -20.53 -1.03 28.91
C VAL A 613 -19.77 0.02 28.11
N VAL A 614 -18.58 -0.36 27.66
CA VAL A 614 -17.74 0.40 26.74
C VAL A 614 -17.67 -0.35 25.41
N SER A 615 -18.11 0.29 24.34
CA SER A 615 -17.79 -0.15 22.98
C SER A 615 -16.41 0.42 22.59
N ALA A 616 -15.52 -0.45 22.08
CA ALA A 616 -14.14 -0.10 21.74
C ALA A 616 -13.83 -0.46 20.29
N PRO A 617 -14.46 0.18 19.29
CA PRO A 617 -14.31 -0.16 17.89
C PRO A 617 -12.87 -0.02 17.36
N CYS A 618 -12.00 0.83 17.96
CA CYS A 618 -10.62 1.00 17.54
C CYS A 618 -9.71 1.34 18.73
N LEU A 619 -8.93 0.38 19.19
CA LEU A 619 -8.04 0.56 20.34
C LEU A 619 -6.90 1.54 20.06
N GLU A 620 -6.42 1.61 18.82
CA GLU A 620 -5.36 2.51 18.38
C GLU A 620 -5.80 3.98 18.50
N TRP A 621 -7.01 4.30 18.07
CA TRP A 621 -7.56 5.65 18.20
C TRP A 621 -7.89 6.01 19.66
N PHE A 622 -8.29 5.03 20.45
CA PHE A 622 -8.50 5.24 21.88
C PHE A 622 -7.19 5.54 22.62
N ALA A 623 -6.11 4.84 22.27
CA ALA A 623 -4.80 5.07 22.86
C ALA A 623 -4.25 6.48 22.59
N GLN A 624 -4.66 7.11 21.49
CA GLN A 624 -4.31 8.49 21.12
C GLN A 624 -5.06 9.54 21.95
N GLN A 625 -6.10 9.17 22.71
CA GLN A 625 -6.86 10.10 23.54
C GLN A 625 -6.08 10.52 24.78
N GLY A 626 -6.36 11.72 25.28
CA GLY A 626 -5.75 12.20 26.52
C GLY A 626 -6.16 11.39 27.75
N ASP A 627 -5.32 11.37 28.78
CA ASP A 627 -5.49 10.60 30.01
C ASP A 627 -6.84 10.87 30.70
N ALA A 628 -7.32 12.10 30.68
CA ALA A 628 -8.61 12.47 31.27
C ALA A 628 -9.77 11.70 30.64
N TYR A 629 -9.83 11.65 29.32
CA TYR A 629 -10.87 10.91 28.61
C TYR A 629 -10.73 9.40 28.81
N ARG A 630 -9.52 8.87 28.72
CA ARG A 630 -9.29 7.43 28.95
C ARG A 630 -9.72 7.01 30.37
N SER A 631 -9.43 7.84 31.36
CA SER A 631 -9.83 7.62 32.75
C SER A 631 -11.35 7.80 32.99
N GLU A 632 -11.99 8.68 32.24
CA GLU A 632 -13.44 8.84 32.26
C GLU A 632 -14.12 7.56 31.73
N VAL A 633 -13.64 7.02 30.58
CA VAL A 633 -14.20 5.81 29.96
C VAL A 633 -13.89 4.58 30.80
N LEU A 634 -12.65 4.44 31.28
CA LEU A 634 -12.11 3.28 32.02
C LEU A 634 -11.62 3.69 33.41
N PRO A 635 -12.49 4.02 34.37
CA PRO A 635 -12.09 4.49 35.69
C PRO A 635 -11.25 3.43 36.43
N ALA A 636 -10.19 3.86 37.12
CA ALA A 636 -9.22 2.98 37.77
C ALA A 636 -9.83 2.11 38.89
N GLY A 637 -10.84 2.63 39.62
CA GLY A 637 -11.46 1.94 40.75
C GLY A 637 -12.49 0.88 40.38
N ALA A 638 -12.83 0.70 39.11
CA ALA A 638 -13.79 -0.29 38.65
C ALA A 638 -13.11 -1.59 38.24
N ALA A 639 -13.71 -2.75 38.57
CA ALA A 639 -13.33 -4.03 38.01
C ALA A 639 -13.57 -4.07 36.50
N LYS A 640 -12.63 -4.57 35.73
CA LYS A 640 -12.70 -4.53 34.25
C LYS A 640 -12.74 -5.93 33.66
N VAL A 641 -13.59 -6.12 32.65
CA VAL A 641 -13.66 -7.35 31.86
C VAL A 641 -13.63 -6.99 30.39
N SER A 642 -12.71 -7.58 29.63
CA SER A 642 -12.72 -7.49 28.16
C SER A 642 -13.41 -8.70 27.54
N ILE A 643 -14.11 -8.46 26.43
CA ILE A 643 -14.86 -9.48 25.70
C ILE A 643 -14.54 -9.34 24.20
N GLU A 644 -13.77 -10.28 23.66
CA GLU A 644 -13.44 -10.32 22.24
C GLU A 644 -13.20 -11.77 21.79
N ALA A 645 -13.87 -12.23 20.73
CA ALA A 645 -13.70 -13.56 20.17
C ALA A 645 -12.41 -13.65 19.35
N GLY A 646 -11.29 -13.64 20.08
CA GLY A 646 -9.91 -13.72 19.62
C GLY A 646 -9.00 -14.04 20.78
N ILE A 647 -7.67 -14.05 20.58
CA ILE A 647 -6.70 -14.32 21.64
C ILE A 647 -6.63 -13.17 22.65
N ALA A 648 -6.22 -13.48 23.88
CA ALA A 648 -6.17 -12.52 24.99
C ALA A 648 -5.07 -11.44 24.86
N MET A 649 -4.18 -11.57 23.87
CA MET A 649 -3.02 -10.69 23.70
C MET A 649 -3.44 -9.21 23.54
N GLY A 650 -2.77 -8.32 24.30
CA GLY A 650 -3.06 -6.88 24.33
C GLY A 650 -4.13 -6.46 25.33
N TRP A 651 -5.08 -7.32 25.69
CA TRP A 651 -6.18 -6.94 26.57
C TRP A 651 -5.77 -6.67 28.02
N ARG A 652 -4.63 -7.24 28.47
CA ARG A 652 -4.15 -7.03 29.85
C ARG A 652 -3.84 -5.56 30.15
N GLU A 653 -3.40 -4.79 29.16
CA GLU A 653 -3.17 -3.34 29.28
C GLU A 653 -4.45 -2.55 29.57
N ILE A 654 -5.59 -3.04 29.07
CA ILE A 654 -6.91 -2.40 29.24
C ILE A 654 -7.52 -2.79 30.59
N VAL A 655 -7.50 -4.09 30.94
CA VAL A 655 -8.24 -4.58 32.10
C VAL A 655 -7.39 -4.58 33.38
N GLY A 656 -6.05 -4.50 33.31
CA GLY A 656 -5.14 -4.58 34.46
C GLY A 656 -5.05 -5.99 35.07
N ASP A 657 -4.23 -6.16 36.11
CA ASP A 657 -3.94 -7.48 36.72
C ASP A 657 -5.16 -8.12 37.41
N ALA A 658 -6.01 -7.32 38.03
CA ALA A 658 -7.23 -7.80 38.71
C ALA A 658 -8.37 -8.10 37.75
N GLY A 659 -8.29 -7.63 36.48
CA GLY A 659 -9.33 -7.78 35.49
C GLY A 659 -9.43 -9.19 34.91
N GLU A 660 -10.55 -9.46 34.23
CA GLU A 660 -10.81 -10.72 33.52
C GLU A 660 -10.84 -10.49 32.01
N ILE A 661 -10.51 -11.54 31.26
CA ILE A 661 -10.51 -11.54 29.80
C ILE A 661 -11.38 -12.72 29.34
N VAL A 662 -12.40 -12.45 28.54
CA VAL A 662 -13.19 -13.47 27.84
C VAL A 662 -12.68 -13.52 26.40
N SER A 663 -11.93 -14.56 26.07
CA SER A 663 -11.14 -14.73 24.85
C SER A 663 -11.09 -16.19 24.42
N LEU A 664 -10.41 -16.49 23.32
CA LEU A 664 -10.12 -17.83 22.82
C LEU A 664 -8.62 -18.10 22.89
N ASP A 665 -8.24 -19.32 23.27
CA ASP A 665 -6.86 -19.82 23.26
C ASP A 665 -6.68 -21.04 22.35
N HIS A 666 -7.69 -21.35 21.53
CA HIS A 666 -7.76 -22.48 20.61
C HIS A 666 -8.47 -22.08 19.31
N TYR A 667 -8.27 -22.85 18.27
CA TYR A 667 -9.02 -22.70 17.02
C TYR A 667 -10.50 -23.04 17.19
N GLY A 668 -11.34 -22.51 16.30
CA GLY A 668 -12.75 -22.80 16.25
C GLY A 668 -13.05 -24.21 15.69
N THR A 669 -14.32 -24.44 15.40
CA THR A 669 -14.79 -25.69 14.77
C THR A 669 -15.97 -25.40 13.84
N SER A 670 -16.31 -26.36 12.96
CA SER A 670 -17.45 -26.27 12.05
C SER A 670 -18.75 -26.56 12.81
N ALA A 671 -19.47 -25.50 13.15
CA ALA A 671 -20.79 -25.58 13.79
C ALA A 671 -21.53 -24.23 13.58
N ALA A 672 -22.81 -24.16 13.92
CA ALA A 672 -23.54 -22.88 13.87
C ALA A 672 -22.84 -21.83 14.77
N GLY A 673 -22.64 -20.61 14.28
CA GLY A 673 -21.92 -19.56 15.01
C GLY A 673 -22.49 -19.29 16.39
N THR A 674 -23.82 -19.30 16.55
CA THR A 674 -24.49 -19.14 17.86
C THR A 674 -24.15 -20.25 18.84
N ALA A 675 -24.04 -21.48 18.39
CA ALA A 675 -23.62 -22.62 19.21
C ALA A 675 -22.17 -22.48 19.67
N LEU A 676 -21.28 -21.99 18.78
CA LEU A 676 -19.88 -21.74 19.11
C LEU A 676 -19.71 -20.62 20.15
N PHE A 677 -20.48 -19.54 20.03
CA PHE A 677 -20.51 -18.47 21.04
C PHE A 677 -20.95 -19.00 22.40
N GLU A 678 -21.96 -19.88 22.44
CA GLU A 678 -22.44 -20.50 23.68
C GLU A 678 -21.40 -21.47 24.25
N GLU A 679 -20.86 -22.37 23.44
CA GLU A 679 -19.88 -23.40 23.86
C GLU A 679 -18.59 -22.76 24.38
N TYR A 680 -18.10 -21.72 23.71
CA TYR A 680 -16.84 -21.06 24.09
C TYR A 680 -17.04 -19.92 25.11
N GLY A 681 -18.24 -19.78 25.65
CA GLY A 681 -18.51 -18.92 26.78
C GLY A 681 -18.70 -17.42 26.44
N PHE A 682 -18.93 -17.06 25.19
CA PHE A 682 -19.32 -15.71 24.82
C PHE A 682 -20.82 -15.48 25.07
N THR A 683 -21.21 -15.60 26.34
CA THR A 683 -22.57 -15.44 26.82
C THR A 683 -22.65 -14.40 27.93
N GLY A 684 -23.78 -13.68 28.03
CA GLY A 684 -23.99 -12.70 29.11
C GLY A 684 -23.82 -13.31 30.51
N GLN A 685 -24.20 -14.58 30.71
CA GLN A 685 -24.08 -15.30 31.98
C GLN A 685 -22.61 -15.51 32.35
N ASN A 686 -21.79 -16.02 31.43
CA ASN A 686 -20.36 -16.23 31.66
C ASN A 686 -19.63 -14.93 31.94
N VAL A 687 -19.89 -13.90 31.10
CA VAL A 687 -19.27 -12.56 31.28
C VAL A 687 -19.66 -11.96 32.63
N ALA A 688 -20.93 -12.08 33.07
CA ALA A 688 -21.36 -11.63 34.38
C ALA A 688 -20.67 -12.42 35.52
N ALA A 689 -20.42 -13.74 35.34
CA ALA A 689 -19.66 -14.53 36.31
C ALA A 689 -18.18 -14.08 36.41
N ARG A 690 -17.53 -13.82 35.25
CA ARG A 690 -16.17 -13.26 35.21
C ARG A 690 -16.08 -11.88 35.85
N ALA A 691 -17.09 -11.02 35.60
CA ALA A 691 -17.15 -9.70 36.21
C ALA A 691 -17.19 -9.77 37.75
N ARG A 692 -17.97 -10.71 38.34
CA ARG A 692 -17.96 -10.93 39.80
C ARG A 692 -16.61 -11.42 40.31
N GLN A 693 -15.89 -12.24 39.54
CA GLN A 693 -14.54 -12.68 39.93
C GLN A 693 -13.55 -11.51 39.91
N ALA A 694 -13.60 -10.66 38.90
CA ALA A 694 -12.78 -9.45 38.83
C ALA A 694 -13.11 -8.48 39.97
N LEU A 695 -14.40 -8.29 40.28
CA LEU A 695 -14.83 -7.40 41.35
C LEU A 695 -14.32 -7.89 42.73
N ALA A 696 -14.39 -9.20 42.99
CA ALA A 696 -13.86 -9.76 44.23
C ALA A 696 -12.36 -9.48 44.40
N ARG A 697 -11.55 -9.56 43.32
CA ARG A 697 -10.11 -9.27 43.36
C ARG A 697 -9.80 -7.77 43.46
N THR A 698 -10.71 -6.91 43.06
CA THR A 698 -10.49 -5.46 43.17
C THR A 698 -10.71 -4.96 44.60
N HIS A 699 -11.43 -5.72 45.42
CA HIS A 699 -11.70 -5.40 46.83
C HIS A 699 -10.73 -6.07 47.80
N ASP A 700 -9.97 -7.07 47.34
CA ASP A 700 -8.83 -7.68 48.10
C ASP A 700 -7.55 -6.82 47.90
#